data_d91c3d8535cc984c992dc2336fb98553
#
_entry.id   d91c3d8535cc984c992dc2336fb98553
#
_cell.length_a   1.000
_cell.length_b   1.000
_cell.length_c   1.000
_cell.angle_alpha   90.00
_cell.angle_beta   90.00
_cell.angle_gamma   90.00
#
_symmetry.space_group_name_H-M   'P 1'
#
loop_
_entity.id
_entity.type
_entity.pdbx_description
1 polymer ?
#
loop_
_entity_poly.entity_id
_entity_poly.type
_entity_poly.pdbx_seq_one_letter_code
_entity_poly.pdbx_strand_id
1 'polypeptide(L)'
;MNDLTMTYETLRNYVDAIAHMLLSNGVGNGQRVALFTERSFEMIAAMLATVKVGASYIPIDIDFPNKRQGAILEDAKVTAVMSYGVEIETTLPVIQLENAKGFVESKENEQYDDLHGNQLENTAMLDNEMYAIYTSGTTGMPKGVAIRQRNLLNLVHAWSTELQLGDNEVFLQHANIVFDASVMEIYCCLLNGHTLVIPDREERVNPEQLQQLINKHRVTVASIPLQMCSIMEDFYIEKLITGGATSTASFVKYIEKHCGTYFNAYGPSESTVITSYWSHHCGDLIPETIPIGKPLSNIQVYIMSDGLLCGIGMPGELCIAGDSLAIGYINRPELMADKWQNNPFGKGKLYHSGDLARYTSDGQIEFLGRIDKQVKVNGYRIELDEIENVILAIRGISDCVVTVSHFDTHDILNAYYVGEQQVEQDLKQYLNDQLPKYMIPKTITHIDCMPLTTNDKVDTTRLPNPSPIQQSNKVYSEPSNEIEQTFVDVFGEVLKQNDVGVDDDFFELGGNSLEAMLVVSHLKRFGHHISMQTLYQYKTVRQIVNYMYQNQQSLVALPDNLSELQKIVMSRYNLGILEDSLSHRPLGNTLLTGATGFLGAYLIEALQGYSHRIYCFIRADNEEIAWYKLMTNLNDYFSEETVEMMLSNIEVIVGDFECMDDVVLPENMDTIIHAGARTDHFGDDDEFEKVNVQGTVDVIRLAQQHHARLIYVSTISVGTYFDIDTEDVTFSEADVYKGQLLTSPYTRSKFYSELKVLEAVNNGLDGRIVRVGNLTSPYNGRWHMRNIKTNRFSMVMNDLLQLDCIGVSMAEMPVDFSFVDTTARQIVALAQVNTPQIIYHVLSPNKMPVKSLLECVKRKEIELVSDESFNEILQKQDMYETIGLTSVDREQQLAMIDTTLTLKIMNHISEKWPTITNNWLYHWAQYIKTIFNK
;
A
#
# COMPACT_ATOMS: atom_id res chain seq x y z
N MET A 1 3.74 -3.65 8.54
CA MET A 1 2.33 -4.11 8.35
C MET A 1 1.43 -3.31 9.28
N ASN A 2 0.56 -2.50 8.75
CA ASN A 2 -0.51 -1.76 9.48
C ASN A 2 -0.08 -1.15 10.84
N ASP A 3 1.11 -0.51 10.88
CA ASP A 3 1.74 0.06 12.08
C ASP A 3 2.07 -0.92 13.22
N LEU A 4 1.90 -2.23 13.00
CA LEU A 4 2.36 -3.23 13.95
C LEU A 4 3.88 -3.30 13.95
N THR A 5 4.47 -3.36 15.14
CA THR A 5 5.91 -3.51 15.34
C THR A 5 6.21 -4.73 16.18
N MET A 6 7.29 -5.43 15.83
CA MET A 6 7.78 -6.58 16.59
C MET A 6 9.23 -6.32 17.02
N THR A 7 9.52 -6.49 18.30
CA THR A 7 10.90 -6.38 18.80
C THR A 7 11.69 -7.66 18.49
N TYR A 8 13.03 -7.58 18.53
CA TYR A 8 13.88 -8.77 18.40
C TYR A 8 13.63 -9.81 19.52
N GLU A 9 13.23 -9.37 20.67
CA GLU A 9 12.89 -10.26 21.78
C GLU A 9 11.59 -11.03 21.50
N THR A 10 10.56 -10.32 21.05
CA THR A 10 9.29 -10.96 20.63
C THR A 10 9.53 -11.90 19.44
N LEU A 11 10.30 -11.46 18.42
CA LEU A 11 10.67 -12.31 17.30
C LEU A 11 11.36 -13.60 17.76
N ARG A 12 12.30 -13.51 18.72
CA ARG A 12 12.95 -14.69 19.30
C ARG A 12 11.95 -15.64 19.94
N ASN A 13 10.95 -15.14 20.66
CA ASN A 13 9.93 -15.95 21.29
C ASN A 13 9.08 -16.70 20.23
N TYR A 14 8.71 -16.02 19.14
CA TYR A 14 8.02 -16.66 18.01
C TYR A 14 8.91 -17.72 17.32
N VAL A 15 10.18 -17.42 17.10
CA VAL A 15 11.16 -18.39 16.56
C VAL A 15 11.25 -19.63 17.43
N ASP A 16 11.31 -19.47 18.76
CA ASP A 16 11.38 -20.59 19.69
C ASP A 16 10.09 -21.42 19.68
N ALA A 17 8.94 -20.76 19.67
CA ALA A 17 7.63 -21.45 19.58
C ALA A 17 7.52 -22.27 18.29
N ILE A 18 7.82 -21.69 17.14
CA ILE A 18 7.77 -22.38 15.85
C ILE A 18 8.83 -23.50 15.78
N ALA A 19 10.03 -23.31 16.33
CA ALA A 19 11.05 -24.34 16.41
C ALA A 19 10.56 -25.57 17.22
N HIS A 20 9.86 -25.35 18.33
CA HIS A 20 9.20 -26.44 19.08
C HIS A 20 8.11 -27.13 18.27
N MET A 21 7.29 -26.37 17.51
CA MET A 21 6.27 -26.95 16.63
C MET A 21 6.91 -27.81 15.53
N LEU A 22 8.03 -27.37 14.94
CA LEU A 22 8.78 -28.13 13.93
C LEU A 22 9.29 -29.45 14.52
N LEU A 23 9.99 -29.41 15.64
CA LEU A 23 10.52 -30.62 16.31
C LEU A 23 9.41 -31.58 16.72
N SER A 24 8.29 -31.08 17.21
CA SER A 24 7.10 -31.89 17.61
C SER A 24 6.47 -32.62 16.42
N ASN A 25 6.62 -32.05 15.20
CA ASN A 25 6.18 -32.65 13.94
C ASN A 25 7.28 -33.46 13.24
N GLY A 26 8.36 -33.77 13.94
CA GLY A 26 9.46 -34.60 13.46
C GLY A 26 10.39 -33.89 12.48
N VAL A 27 10.37 -32.56 12.41
CA VAL A 27 11.25 -31.76 11.56
C VAL A 27 12.51 -31.36 12.33
N GLY A 28 13.68 -31.71 11.83
CA GLY A 28 14.97 -31.41 12.42
C GLY A 28 16.10 -31.34 11.39
N ASN A 29 17.33 -31.57 11.87
CA ASN A 29 18.54 -31.41 11.09
C ASN A 29 18.51 -32.18 9.75
N GLY A 30 18.81 -31.47 8.66
CA GLY A 30 18.91 -31.99 7.30
C GLY A 30 17.56 -32.26 6.60
N GLN A 31 16.44 -31.91 7.23
CA GLN A 31 15.11 -32.04 6.63
C GLN A 31 14.70 -30.74 5.93
N ARG A 32 13.75 -30.83 4.99
CA ARG A 32 13.21 -29.71 4.25
C ARG A 32 11.76 -29.45 4.60
N VAL A 33 11.37 -28.18 4.74
CA VAL A 33 10.01 -27.74 5.03
C VAL A 33 9.55 -26.74 3.99
N ALA A 34 8.38 -26.93 3.43
CA ALA A 34 7.80 -25.97 2.52
C ALA A 34 7.15 -24.81 3.31
N LEU A 35 7.28 -23.60 2.80
CA LEU A 35 6.73 -22.40 3.39
C LEU A 35 5.70 -21.75 2.47
N PHE A 36 4.41 -21.83 2.87
CA PHE A 36 3.27 -21.21 2.20
C PHE A 36 2.73 -20.12 3.10
N THR A 37 3.12 -18.89 2.88
CA THR A 37 2.71 -17.79 3.76
C THR A 37 2.38 -16.55 2.97
N GLU A 38 1.40 -15.80 3.49
CA GLU A 38 1.35 -14.39 3.22
C GLU A 38 2.51 -13.66 3.92
N ARG A 39 2.72 -12.40 3.54
CA ARG A 39 3.78 -11.57 4.15
C ARG A 39 3.40 -11.25 5.59
N SER A 40 4.27 -11.63 6.53
CA SER A 40 3.97 -11.50 7.96
C SER A 40 5.23 -11.58 8.82
N PHE A 41 5.12 -11.27 10.10
CA PHE A 41 6.16 -11.52 11.07
C PHE A 41 6.38 -13.03 11.27
N GLU A 42 5.30 -13.80 11.21
CA GLU A 42 5.30 -15.26 11.32
C GLU A 42 6.09 -15.90 10.17
N MET A 43 6.02 -15.35 8.97
CA MET A 43 6.85 -15.75 7.83
C MET A 43 8.34 -15.64 8.17
N ILE A 44 8.77 -14.50 8.70
CA ILE A 44 10.17 -14.27 9.09
C ILE A 44 10.56 -15.21 10.23
N ALA A 45 9.70 -15.35 11.25
CA ALA A 45 9.95 -16.24 12.38
C ALA A 45 10.06 -17.71 11.94
N ALA A 46 9.24 -18.15 10.97
CA ALA A 46 9.28 -19.51 10.43
C ALA A 46 10.58 -19.79 9.67
N MET A 47 11.08 -18.84 8.86
CA MET A 47 12.37 -18.96 8.19
C MET A 47 13.50 -19.14 9.21
N LEU A 48 13.55 -18.32 10.25
CA LEU A 48 14.57 -18.37 11.30
C LEU A 48 14.46 -19.64 12.16
N ALA A 49 13.23 -20.06 12.52
CA ALA A 49 12.98 -21.26 13.30
C ALA A 49 13.43 -22.53 12.56
N THR A 50 13.19 -22.59 11.23
CA THR A 50 13.62 -23.71 10.41
C THR A 50 15.15 -23.84 10.43
N VAL A 51 15.85 -22.72 10.26
CA VAL A 51 17.32 -22.71 10.33
C VAL A 51 17.81 -23.10 11.73
N LYS A 52 17.15 -22.65 12.80
CA LYS A 52 17.50 -22.95 14.20
C LYS A 52 17.47 -24.44 14.50
N VAL A 53 16.50 -25.18 13.98
CA VAL A 53 16.42 -26.66 14.15
C VAL A 53 17.32 -27.44 13.18
N GLY A 54 18.14 -26.74 12.36
CA GLY A 54 19.06 -27.35 11.38
C GLY A 54 18.37 -27.86 10.12
N ALA A 55 17.12 -27.52 9.90
CA ALA A 55 16.35 -27.78 8.68
C ALA A 55 16.54 -26.69 7.63
N SER A 56 16.02 -26.91 6.42
CA SER A 56 15.99 -25.90 5.35
C SER A 56 14.56 -25.58 4.93
N TYR A 57 14.28 -24.33 4.58
CA TYR A 57 12.99 -23.92 4.08
C TYR A 57 12.97 -23.81 2.55
N ILE A 58 11.80 -24.17 1.98
CA ILE A 58 11.49 -24.08 0.57
C ILE A 58 10.31 -23.10 0.43
N PRO A 59 10.53 -21.84 0.05
CA PRO A 59 9.42 -20.90 -0.14
C PRO A 59 8.65 -21.28 -1.42
N ILE A 60 7.33 -21.29 -1.32
CA ILE A 60 6.44 -21.59 -2.45
C ILE A 60 5.42 -20.46 -2.56
N ASP A 61 5.30 -19.89 -3.75
CA ASP A 61 4.34 -18.85 -4.03
C ASP A 61 2.91 -19.42 -4.00
N ILE A 62 2.05 -18.79 -3.21
CA ILE A 62 0.63 -19.17 -3.08
C ILE A 62 -0.14 -18.99 -4.40
N ASP A 63 0.34 -18.08 -5.27
CA ASP A 63 -0.25 -17.79 -6.58
C ASP A 63 0.25 -18.76 -7.69
N PHE A 64 1.17 -19.69 -7.37
CA PHE A 64 1.58 -20.71 -8.36
C PHE A 64 0.45 -21.71 -8.63
N PRO A 65 0.33 -22.21 -9.87
CA PRO A 65 -0.60 -23.32 -10.17
C PRO A 65 -0.38 -24.52 -9.25
N ASN A 66 -1.45 -25.18 -8.80
CA ASN A 66 -1.39 -26.34 -7.89
C ASN A 66 -0.47 -27.45 -8.40
N LYS A 67 -0.43 -27.68 -9.72
CA LYS A 67 0.48 -28.66 -10.33
C LYS A 67 1.95 -28.30 -10.12
N ARG A 68 2.30 -27.00 -10.24
CA ARG A 68 3.66 -26.52 -10.00
C ARG A 68 4.03 -26.64 -8.53
N GLN A 69 3.11 -26.24 -7.63
CA GLN A 69 3.31 -26.41 -6.19
C GLN A 69 3.57 -27.87 -5.83
N GLY A 70 2.73 -28.79 -6.33
CA GLY A 70 2.90 -30.24 -6.12
C GLY A 70 4.23 -30.77 -6.65
N ALA A 71 4.65 -30.35 -7.83
CA ALA A 71 5.92 -30.74 -8.42
C ALA A 71 7.13 -30.30 -7.58
N ILE A 72 7.08 -29.08 -7.01
CA ILE A 72 8.13 -28.57 -6.13
C ILE A 72 8.16 -29.37 -4.81
N LEU A 73 7.01 -29.63 -4.19
CA LEU A 73 6.91 -30.42 -2.96
C LEU A 73 7.50 -31.83 -3.13
N GLU A 74 7.18 -32.48 -4.24
CA GLU A 74 7.67 -33.82 -4.56
C GLU A 74 9.18 -33.84 -4.85
N ASP A 75 9.67 -32.91 -5.69
CA ASP A 75 11.10 -32.83 -6.05
C ASP A 75 11.96 -32.44 -4.83
N ALA A 76 11.52 -31.50 -4.00
CA ALA A 76 12.22 -31.10 -2.78
C ALA A 76 12.20 -32.18 -1.69
N LYS A 77 11.28 -33.15 -1.77
CA LYS A 77 11.05 -34.18 -0.72
C LYS A 77 10.85 -33.55 0.65
N VAL A 78 9.96 -32.58 0.76
CA VAL A 78 9.68 -31.90 2.03
C VAL A 78 9.04 -32.83 3.04
N THR A 79 9.38 -32.62 4.32
CA THR A 79 8.87 -33.45 5.42
C THR A 79 7.54 -32.90 5.98
N ALA A 80 7.37 -31.59 5.96
CA ALA A 80 6.18 -30.89 6.44
C ALA A 80 5.97 -29.59 5.67
N VAL A 81 4.79 -29.02 5.85
CA VAL A 81 4.42 -27.71 5.29
C VAL A 81 4.12 -26.76 6.43
N MET A 82 4.68 -25.55 6.42
CA MET A 82 4.28 -24.43 7.27
C MET A 82 3.32 -23.52 6.51
N SER A 83 2.22 -23.11 7.16
CA SER A 83 1.17 -22.29 6.54
C SER A 83 0.82 -21.10 7.44
N TYR A 84 0.58 -19.92 6.80
CA TYR A 84 0.05 -18.73 7.47
C TYR A 84 -0.87 -17.97 6.51
N GLY A 85 -2.10 -17.72 6.93
CA GLY A 85 -3.09 -17.00 6.13
C GLY A 85 -3.60 -17.74 4.88
N VAL A 86 -3.26 -19.05 4.73
CA VAL A 86 -3.56 -19.82 3.52
C VAL A 86 -3.99 -21.25 3.89
N GLU A 87 -5.09 -21.72 3.30
CA GLU A 87 -5.48 -23.13 3.35
C GLU A 87 -4.75 -23.93 2.26
N ILE A 88 -4.18 -25.07 2.61
CA ILE A 88 -3.39 -25.91 1.70
C ILE A 88 -3.95 -27.32 1.66
N GLU A 89 -4.24 -27.79 0.46
CA GLU A 89 -4.60 -29.20 0.22
C GLU A 89 -3.33 -30.03 0.03
N THR A 90 -2.93 -30.77 1.05
CA THR A 90 -1.76 -31.66 1.00
C THR A 90 -1.93 -32.88 1.90
N THR A 91 -1.23 -33.94 1.59
CA THR A 91 -1.14 -35.13 2.47
C THR A 91 0.00 -35.05 3.49
N LEU A 92 0.85 -34.01 3.41
CA LEU A 92 1.95 -33.78 4.33
C LEU A 92 1.44 -33.16 5.65
N PRO A 93 2.16 -33.33 6.76
CA PRO A 93 1.87 -32.60 8.01
C PRO A 93 1.88 -31.09 7.77
N VAL A 94 0.81 -30.39 8.17
CA VAL A 94 0.69 -28.94 8.07
C VAL A 94 0.85 -28.33 9.46
N ILE A 95 1.79 -27.40 9.57
CA ILE A 95 2.08 -26.64 10.79
C ILE A 95 1.50 -25.25 10.57
N GLN A 96 0.40 -24.95 11.27
CA GLN A 96 -0.27 -23.66 11.22
C GLN A 96 0.48 -22.65 12.10
N LEU A 97 1.03 -21.59 11.50
CA LEU A 97 1.87 -20.60 12.18
C LEU A 97 1.06 -19.68 13.11
N GLU A 98 -0.24 -19.52 12.89
CA GLU A 98 -1.16 -18.80 13.76
C GLU A 98 -1.12 -19.34 15.20
N ASN A 99 -0.89 -20.63 15.36
CA ASN A 99 -0.78 -21.26 16.68
C ASN A 99 0.44 -20.80 17.48
N ALA A 100 1.46 -20.20 16.83
CA ALA A 100 2.65 -19.70 17.53
C ALA A 100 2.30 -18.57 18.51
N LYS A 101 1.30 -17.74 18.20
CA LYS A 101 0.83 -16.65 19.09
C LYS A 101 0.36 -17.20 20.43
N GLY A 102 -0.43 -18.24 20.44
CA GLY A 102 -0.89 -18.88 21.69
C GLY A 102 0.24 -19.46 22.54
N PHE A 103 1.33 -19.94 21.91
CA PHE A 103 2.53 -20.38 22.61
C PHE A 103 3.31 -19.24 23.27
N VAL A 104 3.41 -18.09 22.61
CA VAL A 104 4.09 -16.90 23.14
C VAL A 104 3.32 -16.34 24.33
N GLU A 105 2.00 -16.16 24.19
CA GLU A 105 1.11 -15.67 25.26
C GLU A 105 1.09 -16.57 26.50
N SER A 106 1.21 -17.89 26.31
CA SER A 106 1.26 -18.85 27.45
C SER A 106 2.59 -18.82 28.21
N LYS A 107 3.71 -18.41 27.60
CA LYS A 107 5.01 -18.21 28.26
C LYS A 107 5.05 -17.01 29.20
N GLU A 108 4.28 -15.97 28.91
CA GLU A 108 4.16 -14.79 29.78
C GLU A 108 3.42 -15.09 31.10
N ASN A 109 2.67 -16.20 31.16
CA ASN A 109 1.89 -16.65 32.34
C ASN A 109 2.61 -17.71 33.18
N GLU A 110 3.89 -17.60 33.52
CA GLU A 110 4.70 -18.33 34.53
C GLU A 110 4.47 -19.86 34.72
N GLN A 111 3.63 -20.52 33.91
CA GLN A 111 3.30 -21.93 34.07
C GLN A 111 4.06 -22.93 33.19
N TYR A 112 4.94 -22.42 32.30
CA TYR A 112 5.56 -23.25 31.25
C TYR A 112 7.01 -23.67 31.51
N ASP A 113 7.67 -23.16 32.55
CA ASP A 113 9.08 -23.46 32.82
C ASP A 113 9.31 -24.91 33.37
N ASP A 114 8.28 -25.58 33.82
CA ASP A 114 8.42 -26.90 34.43
C ASP A 114 8.21 -28.10 33.48
N LEU A 115 7.72 -27.91 32.27
CA LEU A 115 7.43 -29.05 31.37
C LEU A 115 8.48 -29.27 30.26
N HIS A 116 9.30 -28.29 29.93
CA HIS A 116 10.30 -28.38 28.85
C HIS A 116 11.62 -27.70 29.20
N GLY A 117 12.21 -28.04 30.35
CA GLY A 117 13.51 -27.51 30.84
C GLY A 117 14.76 -27.86 30.01
N ASN A 118 14.59 -28.17 28.71
CA ASN A 118 15.68 -28.23 27.73
C ASN A 118 15.68 -26.96 26.89
N GLN A 119 16.67 -26.10 27.14
CA GLN A 119 17.00 -25.08 26.13
C GLN A 119 17.08 -25.76 24.76
N LEU A 120 16.33 -25.24 23.78
CA LEU A 120 16.45 -25.69 22.38
C LEU A 120 17.92 -25.58 21.97
N GLU A 121 18.57 -26.73 21.82
CA GLU A 121 19.95 -26.74 21.29
C GLU A 121 19.90 -26.23 19.87
N ASN A 122 20.70 -25.23 19.57
CA ASN A 122 20.90 -24.79 18.19
C ASN A 122 21.69 -25.88 17.46
N THR A 123 21.02 -26.65 16.58
CA THR A 123 21.62 -27.70 15.76
C THR A 123 22.12 -27.19 14.43
N ALA A 124 22.00 -25.90 14.17
CA ALA A 124 22.46 -25.24 12.93
C ALA A 124 23.99 -25.33 12.79
N MET A 125 24.47 -25.77 11.64
CA MET A 125 25.88 -25.84 11.28
C MET A 125 26.13 -25.08 9.98
N LEU A 126 27.31 -24.50 9.83
CA LEU A 126 27.70 -23.70 8.66
C LEU A 126 27.51 -24.41 7.32
N ASP A 127 27.66 -25.73 7.29
CA ASP A 127 27.52 -26.56 6.09
C ASP A 127 26.10 -27.09 5.87
N ASN A 128 25.17 -26.84 6.80
CA ASN A 128 23.78 -27.23 6.59
C ASN A 128 23.16 -26.44 5.43
N GLU A 129 22.31 -27.13 4.68
CA GLU A 129 21.38 -26.46 3.76
C GLU A 129 20.47 -25.54 4.57
N MET A 130 20.35 -24.31 4.13
CA MET A 130 19.54 -23.29 4.82
C MET A 130 18.22 -23.08 4.11
N TYR A 131 18.26 -22.96 2.80
CA TYR A 131 17.09 -22.83 1.97
C TYR A 131 17.35 -23.40 0.58
N ALA A 132 16.27 -23.68 -0.16
CA ALA A 132 16.38 -23.89 -1.59
C ALA A 132 15.26 -23.10 -2.31
N ILE A 133 15.65 -22.32 -3.29
CA ILE A 133 14.75 -21.55 -4.14
C ILE A 133 14.62 -22.24 -5.49
N TYR A 134 13.38 -22.42 -5.96
CA TYR A 134 13.07 -23.04 -7.23
C TYR A 134 13.01 -22.01 -8.34
N THR A 135 13.87 -22.19 -9.35
CA THR A 135 13.94 -21.36 -10.55
C THR A 135 13.44 -22.13 -11.77
N SER A 136 13.21 -21.46 -12.90
CA SER A 136 12.87 -22.09 -14.17
C SER A 136 13.96 -23.08 -14.62
N GLY A 137 13.56 -24.15 -15.29
CA GLY A 137 14.46 -25.23 -15.72
C GLY A 137 14.32 -25.58 -17.20
N THR A 138 15.45 -25.78 -17.89
CA THR A 138 15.52 -26.11 -19.32
C THR A 138 14.74 -27.37 -19.73
N THR A 139 14.41 -28.24 -18.78
CA THR A 139 13.69 -29.52 -19.03
C THR A 139 12.16 -29.36 -18.85
N GLY A 140 11.62 -28.14 -18.67
CA GLY A 140 10.20 -27.92 -18.41
C GLY A 140 9.78 -28.17 -16.95
N MET A 141 10.74 -28.53 -16.07
CA MET A 141 10.51 -28.71 -14.63
C MET A 141 11.38 -27.72 -13.83
N PRO A 142 10.82 -27.07 -12.80
CA PRO A 142 11.62 -26.17 -11.99
C PRO A 142 12.79 -26.87 -11.31
N LYS A 143 13.89 -26.14 -11.11
CA LYS A 143 15.13 -26.63 -10.49
C LYS A 143 15.34 -25.92 -9.15
N GLY A 144 15.50 -26.67 -8.07
CA GLY A 144 15.79 -26.14 -6.73
C GLY A 144 17.29 -25.87 -6.54
N VAL A 145 17.66 -24.63 -6.27
CA VAL A 145 19.03 -24.21 -5.95
C VAL A 145 19.22 -24.23 -4.45
N ALA A 146 20.04 -25.13 -3.92
CA ALA A 146 20.26 -25.32 -2.49
C ALA A 146 21.45 -24.51 -1.97
N ILE A 147 21.22 -23.71 -0.94
CA ILE A 147 22.19 -22.77 -0.34
C ILE A 147 22.52 -23.16 1.10
N ARG A 148 23.83 -23.08 1.46
CA ARG A 148 24.30 -23.32 2.83
C ARG A 148 24.23 -22.08 3.68
N GLN A 149 24.22 -22.29 5.00
CA GLN A 149 24.33 -21.17 5.95
C GLN A 149 25.62 -20.36 5.76
N ARG A 150 26.77 -21.01 5.48
CA ARG A 150 28.03 -20.28 5.22
C ARG A 150 27.96 -19.36 4.00
N ASN A 151 27.24 -19.77 2.96
CA ASN A 151 27.09 -18.93 1.75
C ASN A 151 26.34 -17.64 2.10
N LEU A 152 25.25 -17.75 2.88
CA LEU A 152 24.51 -16.58 3.39
C LEU A 152 25.38 -15.71 4.27
N LEU A 153 26.12 -16.27 5.22
CA LEU A 153 26.98 -15.48 6.11
C LEU A 153 28.05 -14.72 5.34
N ASN A 154 28.59 -15.33 4.26
CA ASN A 154 29.50 -14.62 3.35
C ASN A 154 28.81 -13.44 2.66
N LEU A 155 27.59 -13.65 2.14
CA LEU A 155 26.79 -12.58 1.54
C LEU A 155 26.55 -11.45 2.53
N VAL A 156 26.03 -11.76 3.74
CA VAL A 156 25.70 -10.77 4.74
C VAL A 156 26.93 -9.96 5.11
N HIS A 157 28.06 -10.61 5.42
CA HIS A 157 29.29 -9.92 5.79
C HIS A 157 29.84 -9.04 4.66
N ALA A 158 30.00 -9.62 3.47
CA ALA A 158 30.55 -8.92 2.31
C ALA A 158 29.67 -7.74 1.90
N TRP A 159 28.35 -7.96 1.77
CA TRP A 159 27.42 -6.95 1.27
C TRP A 159 27.20 -5.82 2.30
N SER A 160 27.08 -6.15 3.59
CA SER A 160 26.97 -5.14 4.65
C SER A 160 28.21 -4.21 4.72
N THR A 161 29.40 -4.77 4.42
CA THR A 161 30.64 -3.99 4.33
C THR A 161 30.60 -3.01 3.15
N GLU A 162 30.16 -3.47 1.98
CA GLU A 162 30.07 -2.63 0.76
C GLU A 162 28.97 -1.58 0.86
N LEU A 163 27.84 -1.90 1.51
CA LEU A 163 26.78 -0.96 1.81
C LEU A 163 27.19 0.08 2.87
N GLN A 164 28.29 -0.12 3.58
CA GLN A 164 28.73 0.75 4.68
C GLN A 164 27.59 1.03 5.67
N LEU A 165 26.98 -0.04 6.20
CA LEU A 165 25.82 0.07 7.09
C LEU A 165 26.17 0.84 8.35
N GLY A 166 25.33 1.81 8.72
CA GLY A 166 25.40 2.56 9.99
C GLY A 166 24.74 1.81 11.14
N ASP A 167 24.54 2.48 12.28
CA ASP A 167 24.01 1.84 13.50
C ASP A 167 22.48 1.59 13.47
N ASN A 168 21.73 2.36 12.68
CA ASN A 168 20.25 2.34 12.69
C ASN A 168 19.65 2.41 11.28
N GLU A 169 20.01 1.44 10.44
CA GLU A 169 19.43 1.37 9.10
C GLU A 169 17.98 0.82 9.14
N VAL A 170 17.19 1.25 8.17
CA VAL A 170 15.83 0.77 7.96
C VAL A 170 15.74 0.13 6.58
N PHE A 171 15.59 -1.18 6.57
CA PHE A 171 15.50 -2.01 5.36
C PHE A 171 14.07 -2.19 4.91
N LEU A 172 13.85 -2.20 3.60
CA LEU A 172 12.56 -2.59 2.99
C LEU A 172 12.62 -4.06 2.57
N GLN A 173 11.63 -4.85 2.95
CA GLN A 173 11.44 -6.21 2.48
C GLN A 173 10.47 -6.19 1.28
N HIS A 174 10.98 -5.89 0.07
CA HIS A 174 10.17 -5.74 -1.13
C HIS A 174 10.02 -7.03 -1.95
N ALA A 175 11.10 -7.79 -2.13
CA ALA A 175 11.11 -9.00 -2.96
C ALA A 175 10.16 -10.09 -2.43
N ASN A 176 9.51 -10.85 -3.35
CA ASN A 176 8.79 -12.05 -2.94
C ASN A 176 9.78 -13.10 -2.42
N ILE A 177 9.42 -13.85 -1.37
CA ILE A 177 10.30 -14.83 -0.71
C ILE A 177 10.73 -16.00 -1.61
N VAL A 178 10.05 -16.22 -2.71
CA VAL A 178 10.46 -17.21 -3.73
C VAL A 178 11.61 -16.72 -4.61
N PHE A 179 12.04 -15.47 -4.44
CA PHE A 179 13.22 -14.91 -5.09
C PHE A 179 14.32 -14.65 -4.05
N ASP A 180 15.55 -14.94 -4.45
CA ASP A 180 16.74 -14.86 -3.59
C ASP A 180 17.07 -13.44 -3.12
N ALA A 181 16.64 -12.39 -3.82
CA ALA A 181 16.75 -10.99 -3.35
C ALA A 181 16.13 -10.80 -1.96
N SER A 182 15.03 -11.50 -1.63
CA SER A 182 14.39 -11.43 -0.30
C SER A 182 15.33 -11.90 0.82
N VAL A 183 16.20 -12.86 0.52
CA VAL A 183 17.20 -13.38 1.47
C VAL A 183 18.19 -12.27 1.86
N MET A 184 18.65 -11.50 0.89
CA MET A 184 19.52 -10.35 1.14
C MET A 184 18.79 -9.31 2.01
N GLU A 185 17.57 -8.92 1.64
CA GLU A 185 16.79 -7.92 2.37
C GLU A 185 16.58 -8.30 3.85
N ILE A 186 16.18 -9.55 4.10
CA ILE A 186 15.86 -10.05 5.43
C ILE A 186 17.13 -10.24 6.27
N TYR A 187 18.09 -11.00 5.76
CA TYR A 187 19.23 -11.43 6.58
C TYR A 187 20.31 -10.35 6.73
N CYS A 188 20.54 -9.49 5.74
CA CYS A 188 21.42 -8.33 5.93
C CYS A 188 20.85 -7.35 6.95
N CYS A 189 19.53 -7.22 7.02
CA CYS A 189 18.88 -6.42 8.05
C CYS A 189 19.02 -7.05 9.44
N LEU A 190 18.46 -8.26 9.61
CA LEU A 190 18.27 -8.84 10.93
C LEU A 190 19.60 -9.27 11.60
N LEU A 191 20.56 -9.79 10.84
CA LEU A 191 21.84 -10.23 11.40
C LEU A 191 22.77 -9.06 11.77
N ASN A 192 22.48 -7.83 11.32
CA ASN A 192 23.17 -6.61 11.75
C ASN A 192 22.37 -5.78 12.78
N GLY A 193 21.21 -6.25 13.23
CA GLY A 193 20.42 -5.61 14.28
C GLY A 193 19.63 -4.38 13.84
N HIS A 194 19.26 -4.30 12.56
CA HIS A 194 18.55 -3.18 11.95
C HIS A 194 17.02 -3.37 11.94
N THR A 195 16.28 -2.35 11.49
CA THR A 195 14.82 -2.39 11.38
C THR A 195 14.41 -2.89 10.00
N LEU A 196 13.50 -3.87 9.94
CA LEU A 196 12.92 -4.39 8.70
C LEU A 196 11.47 -3.90 8.54
N VAL A 197 11.18 -3.18 7.48
CA VAL A 197 9.83 -2.76 7.09
C VAL A 197 9.27 -3.78 6.12
N ILE A 198 8.14 -4.39 6.46
CA ILE A 198 7.47 -5.40 5.66
C ILE A 198 6.19 -4.77 5.09
N PRO A 199 6.12 -4.41 3.81
CA PRO A 199 4.91 -3.94 3.16
C PRO A 199 3.88 -5.07 3.05
N ASP A 200 2.61 -4.74 3.09
CA ASP A 200 1.58 -5.69 2.69
C ASP A 200 1.57 -5.91 1.16
N ARG A 201 0.62 -6.72 0.68
CA ARG A 201 0.55 -7.09 -0.73
C ARG A 201 0.26 -5.88 -1.63
N GLU A 202 -0.59 -4.97 -1.19
CA GLU A 202 -0.97 -3.78 -1.94
C GLU A 202 0.11 -2.71 -1.90
N GLU A 203 0.63 -2.39 -0.72
CA GLU A 203 1.75 -1.46 -0.53
C GLU A 203 2.97 -1.84 -1.38
N ARG A 204 3.21 -3.14 -1.55
CA ARG A 204 4.35 -3.65 -2.33
C ARG A 204 4.22 -3.38 -3.82
N VAL A 205 3.03 -3.49 -4.39
CA VAL A 205 2.80 -3.42 -5.85
C VAL A 205 2.29 -2.05 -6.29
N ASN A 206 1.77 -1.24 -5.40
CA ASN A 206 1.29 0.10 -5.70
C ASN A 206 2.43 1.12 -5.50
N PRO A 207 2.91 1.81 -6.56
CA PRO A 207 4.05 2.73 -6.47
C PRO A 207 3.83 3.86 -5.47
N GLU A 208 2.62 4.40 -5.39
CA GLU A 208 2.28 5.51 -4.49
C GLU A 208 2.28 5.06 -3.02
N GLN A 209 1.65 3.91 -2.72
CA GLN A 209 1.66 3.35 -1.37
C GLN A 209 3.06 2.94 -0.93
N LEU A 210 3.85 2.34 -1.85
CA LEU A 210 5.25 2.00 -1.59
C LEU A 210 6.08 3.24 -1.27
N GLN A 211 5.94 4.30 -2.04
CA GLN A 211 6.59 5.59 -1.84
C GLN A 211 6.18 6.22 -0.49
N GLN A 212 4.88 6.20 -0.14
CA GLN A 212 4.41 6.65 1.17
C GLN A 212 5.00 5.83 2.32
N LEU A 213 5.07 4.51 2.17
CA LEU A 213 5.69 3.62 3.16
C LEU A 213 7.18 3.91 3.34
N ILE A 214 7.93 4.08 2.23
CA ILE A 214 9.35 4.44 2.23
C ILE A 214 9.56 5.74 3.00
N ASN A 215 8.78 6.77 2.69
CA ASN A 215 8.89 8.08 3.32
C ASN A 215 8.45 8.06 4.80
N LYS A 216 7.35 7.37 5.12
CA LYS A 216 6.82 7.22 6.48
C LYS A 216 7.82 6.57 7.42
N HIS A 217 8.42 5.47 6.99
CA HIS A 217 9.38 4.71 7.81
C HIS A 217 10.82 5.15 7.62
N ARG A 218 11.08 6.15 6.75
CA ARG A 218 12.43 6.65 6.43
C ARG A 218 13.36 5.52 6.05
N VAL A 219 12.93 4.71 5.09
CA VAL A 219 13.71 3.57 4.60
C VAL A 219 15.06 4.05 4.07
N THR A 220 16.15 3.46 4.57
CA THR A 220 17.51 3.84 4.20
C THR A 220 18.17 2.86 3.24
N VAL A 221 17.72 1.59 3.23
CA VAL A 221 18.23 0.53 2.36
C VAL A 221 17.07 -0.20 1.69
N ALA A 222 17.05 -0.24 0.37
CA ALA A 222 16.03 -0.99 -0.35
C ALA A 222 16.54 -1.60 -1.63
N SER A 223 16.06 -2.80 -1.95
CA SER A 223 16.19 -3.46 -3.25
C SER A 223 14.87 -3.38 -3.98
N ILE A 224 14.79 -2.57 -5.02
CA ILE A 224 13.54 -2.31 -5.76
C ILE A 224 13.80 -2.54 -7.25
N PRO A 225 12.87 -3.20 -7.98
CA PRO A 225 12.99 -3.34 -9.43
C PRO A 225 13.11 -2.00 -10.13
N LEU A 226 13.97 -1.94 -11.16
CA LEU A 226 14.24 -0.74 -11.94
C LEU A 226 12.95 -0.10 -12.48
N GLN A 227 12.02 -0.92 -12.96
CA GLN A 227 10.74 -0.48 -13.50
C GLN A 227 9.88 0.23 -12.42
N MET A 228 9.86 -0.31 -11.20
CA MET A 228 9.14 0.31 -10.08
C MET A 228 9.77 1.66 -9.71
N CYS A 229 11.10 1.72 -9.63
CA CYS A 229 11.80 2.99 -9.39
C CYS A 229 11.47 4.06 -10.43
N SER A 230 11.29 3.66 -11.71
CA SER A 230 11.03 4.60 -12.82
C SER A 230 9.64 5.24 -12.80
N ILE A 231 8.70 4.69 -12.01
CA ILE A 231 7.32 5.19 -11.91
C ILE A 231 7.02 5.85 -10.56
N MET A 232 7.91 5.75 -9.58
CA MET A 232 7.83 6.48 -8.31
C MET A 232 8.46 7.87 -8.48
N GLU A 233 7.79 8.92 -7.97
CA GLU A 233 8.20 10.32 -8.22
C GLU A 233 8.79 11.00 -6.96
N ASP A 234 8.23 10.72 -5.78
CA ASP A 234 8.60 11.40 -4.53
C ASP A 234 9.10 10.43 -3.46
N PHE A 235 10.32 9.95 -3.60
CA PHE A 235 10.98 9.08 -2.63
C PHE A 235 12.47 9.37 -2.55
N TYR A 236 13.08 9.02 -1.43
CA TYR A 236 14.52 9.07 -1.24
C TYR A 236 14.99 7.89 -0.40
N ILE A 237 16.02 7.18 -0.87
CA ILE A 237 16.60 6.01 -0.21
C ILE A 237 18.12 6.18 -0.20
N GLU A 238 18.76 6.16 0.97
CA GLU A 238 20.20 6.38 1.07
C GLU A 238 21.02 5.37 0.25
N LYS A 239 20.63 4.09 0.30
CA LYS A 239 21.29 2.98 -0.40
C LYS A 239 20.24 2.22 -1.24
N LEU A 240 20.15 2.58 -2.52
CA LEU A 240 19.21 1.95 -3.45
C LEU A 240 19.90 0.88 -4.27
N ILE A 241 19.35 -0.31 -4.28
CA ILE A 241 19.86 -1.47 -4.98
C ILE A 241 18.90 -1.85 -6.11
N THR A 242 19.41 -2.06 -7.30
CA THR A 242 18.68 -2.75 -8.37
C THR A 242 19.46 -3.95 -8.86
N GLY A 243 18.75 -4.96 -9.36
CA GLY A 243 19.36 -6.16 -9.92
C GLY A 243 18.38 -6.89 -10.82
N GLY A 244 18.86 -7.92 -11.50
CA GLY A 244 18.01 -8.76 -12.35
C GLY A 244 17.64 -8.17 -13.72
N ALA A 245 17.86 -6.88 -13.96
CA ALA A 245 17.65 -6.20 -15.23
C ALA A 245 18.87 -5.33 -15.59
N THR A 246 19.02 -5.00 -16.87
CA THR A 246 20.11 -4.14 -17.35
C THR A 246 19.80 -2.68 -17.03
N SER A 247 20.69 -2.03 -16.26
CA SER A 247 20.61 -0.60 -15.99
C SER A 247 21.14 0.21 -17.17
N THR A 248 20.54 1.37 -17.42
CA THR A 248 20.96 2.31 -18.48
C THR A 248 21.54 3.59 -17.91
N ALA A 249 22.37 4.31 -18.67
CA ALA A 249 22.90 5.60 -18.25
C ALA A 249 21.80 6.64 -17.98
N SER A 250 20.71 6.61 -18.74
CA SER A 250 19.54 7.48 -18.54
C SER A 250 18.83 7.17 -17.22
N PHE A 251 18.68 5.90 -16.88
CA PHE A 251 18.10 5.51 -15.60
C PHE A 251 18.99 5.92 -14.41
N VAL A 252 20.31 5.70 -14.50
CA VAL A 252 21.24 6.16 -13.44
C VAL A 252 21.13 7.67 -13.25
N LYS A 253 21.06 8.44 -14.35
CA LYS A 253 20.88 9.88 -14.28
C LYS A 253 19.55 10.33 -13.67
N TYR A 254 18.50 9.56 -13.89
CA TYR A 254 17.21 9.78 -13.23
C TYR A 254 17.29 9.49 -11.73
N ILE A 255 17.80 8.29 -11.38
CA ILE A 255 17.73 7.79 -10.02
C ILE A 255 18.68 8.48 -9.03
N GLU A 256 19.74 9.12 -9.50
CA GLU A 256 20.69 9.86 -8.64
C GLU A 256 20.05 10.99 -7.83
N LYS A 257 18.83 11.43 -8.18
CA LYS A 257 18.05 12.41 -7.42
C LYS A 257 17.31 11.78 -6.24
N HIS A 258 17.10 10.46 -6.29
CA HIS A 258 16.26 9.71 -5.39
C HIS A 258 17.06 8.81 -4.43
N CYS A 259 18.39 8.84 -4.52
CA CYS A 259 19.22 8.04 -3.62
C CYS A 259 20.56 8.73 -3.30
N GLY A 260 21.14 8.36 -2.15
CA GLY A 260 22.49 8.75 -1.79
C GLY A 260 23.54 7.97 -2.58
N THR A 261 23.39 6.64 -2.62
CA THR A 261 24.23 5.72 -3.38
C THR A 261 23.35 4.72 -4.14
N TYR A 262 23.56 4.63 -5.43
CA TYR A 262 22.94 3.63 -6.28
C TYR A 262 23.86 2.42 -6.46
N PHE A 263 23.31 1.20 -6.34
CA PHE A 263 24.02 -0.06 -6.54
C PHE A 263 23.35 -0.87 -7.65
N ASN A 264 24.11 -1.16 -8.71
CA ASN A 264 23.71 -2.12 -9.75
C ASN A 264 24.30 -3.48 -9.38
N ALA A 265 23.48 -4.39 -8.84
CA ALA A 265 23.89 -5.69 -8.34
C ALA A 265 23.64 -6.80 -9.38
N TYR A 266 24.58 -7.72 -9.49
CA TYR A 266 24.49 -8.89 -10.35
C TYR A 266 24.80 -10.17 -9.58
N GLY A 267 24.00 -11.20 -9.80
CA GLY A 267 24.27 -12.55 -9.33
C GLY A 267 23.18 -13.53 -9.77
N PRO A 268 23.54 -14.77 -10.11
CA PRO A 268 22.60 -15.87 -10.25
C PRO A 268 22.32 -16.49 -8.86
N SER A 269 21.18 -17.15 -8.69
CA SER A 269 20.81 -17.83 -7.45
C SER A 269 21.85 -18.89 -7.04
N GLU A 270 22.52 -19.49 -7.99
CA GLU A 270 23.60 -20.45 -7.81
C GLU A 270 24.85 -19.85 -7.15
N SER A 271 24.94 -18.52 -7.07
CA SER A 271 26.00 -17.78 -6.37
C SER A 271 25.47 -16.91 -5.22
N THR A 272 24.39 -17.31 -4.57
CA THR A 272 23.82 -16.69 -3.37
C THR A 272 23.60 -15.19 -3.54
N VAL A 273 22.61 -14.83 -4.36
CA VAL A 273 22.04 -13.50 -4.61
C VAL A 273 22.98 -12.54 -5.35
N ILE A 274 24.09 -12.12 -4.74
CA ILE A 274 24.98 -11.10 -5.31
C ILE A 274 26.38 -11.67 -5.50
N THR A 275 26.84 -11.64 -6.75
CA THR A 275 28.21 -12.00 -7.13
C THR A 275 29.11 -10.78 -7.27
N SER A 276 28.60 -9.73 -7.94
CA SER A 276 29.31 -8.48 -8.19
C SER A 276 28.38 -7.30 -8.14
N TYR A 277 28.94 -6.11 -8.01
CA TYR A 277 28.17 -4.86 -7.99
C TYR A 277 28.99 -3.71 -8.56
N TRP A 278 28.29 -2.73 -9.09
CA TRP A 278 28.79 -1.40 -9.39
C TRP A 278 28.02 -0.37 -8.56
N SER A 279 28.72 0.63 -8.02
CA SER A 279 28.10 1.69 -7.24
C SER A 279 28.34 3.06 -7.87
N HIS A 280 27.37 3.97 -7.66
CA HIS A 280 27.38 5.32 -8.17
C HIS A 280 26.88 6.29 -7.12
N HIS A 281 27.60 7.40 -6.92
CA HIS A 281 27.18 8.53 -6.10
C HIS A 281 26.77 9.71 -6.98
N CYS A 282 25.88 10.54 -6.49
CA CYS A 282 25.44 11.72 -7.23
C CYS A 282 26.64 12.61 -7.61
N GLY A 283 26.75 12.86 -8.92
CA GLY A 283 27.84 13.67 -9.48
C GLY A 283 29.06 12.89 -9.99
N ASP A 284 29.12 11.57 -9.76
CA ASP A 284 30.15 10.72 -10.39
C ASP A 284 29.93 10.62 -11.90
N LEU A 285 30.97 10.22 -12.63
CA LEU A 285 30.87 10.01 -14.07
C LEU A 285 30.03 8.76 -14.34
N ILE A 286 28.95 8.90 -15.10
CA ILE A 286 28.10 7.79 -15.54
C ILE A 286 28.72 7.22 -16.84
N PRO A 287 29.11 5.93 -16.87
CA PRO A 287 29.63 5.30 -18.09
C PRO A 287 28.47 5.07 -19.09
N GLU A 288 28.82 5.00 -20.36
CA GLU A 288 27.87 4.74 -21.46
C GLU A 288 27.18 3.38 -21.29
N THR A 289 27.96 2.36 -20.92
CA THR A 289 27.45 1.04 -20.52
C THR A 289 27.64 0.87 -19.04
N ILE A 290 26.53 0.63 -18.30
CA ILE A 290 26.59 0.42 -16.86
C ILE A 290 27.14 -0.99 -16.58
N PRO A 291 28.31 -1.11 -15.91
CA PRO A 291 28.89 -2.40 -15.63
C PRO A 291 28.13 -3.14 -14.51
N ILE A 292 28.32 -4.45 -14.44
CA ILE A 292 27.95 -5.27 -13.27
C ILE A 292 29.06 -5.25 -12.19
N GLY A 293 30.08 -4.49 -12.40
CA GLY A 293 31.05 -4.04 -11.42
C GLY A 293 32.14 -5.03 -11.03
N LYS A 294 32.42 -5.13 -9.75
CA LYS A 294 33.48 -5.98 -9.18
C LYS A 294 32.91 -7.05 -8.28
N PRO A 295 33.57 -8.21 -8.17
CA PRO A 295 33.12 -9.28 -7.28
C PRO A 295 33.13 -8.85 -5.81
N LEU A 296 32.15 -9.38 -5.04
CA LEU A 296 32.15 -9.27 -3.58
C LEU A 296 33.33 -10.05 -2.96
N SER A 297 33.60 -9.76 -1.70
CA SER A 297 34.65 -10.45 -0.93
C SER A 297 34.43 -11.97 -0.90
N ASN A 298 35.51 -12.73 -1.02
CA ASN A 298 35.54 -14.19 -1.07
C ASN A 298 34.87 -14.81 -2.31
N ILE A 299 34.56 -14.00 -3.33
CA ILE A 299 34.06 -14.45 -4.64
C ILE A 299 35.13 -14.18 -5.71
N GLN A 300 35.36 -15.14 -6.59
CA GLN A 300 36.20 -15.00 -7.75
C GLN A 300 35.37 -15.12 -9.00
N VAL A 301 35.57 -14.20 -9.93
CA VAL A 301 34.97 -14.23 -11.26
C VAL A 301 36.06 -14.42 -12.29
N TYR A 302 35.83 -15.35 -13.22
CA TYR A 302 36.68 -15.64 -14.34
C TYR A 302 35.88 -15.45 -15.63
N ILE A 303 36.52 -14.79 -16.63
CA ILE A 303 35.93 -14.71 -17.98
C ILE A 303 36.68 -15.72 -18.84
N MET A 304 35.98 -16.68 -19.43
CA MET A 304 36.59 -17.84 -20.09
C MET A 304 36.02 -18.04 -21.48
N SER A 305 36.90 -18.48 -22.41
CA SER A 305 36.52 -19.00 -23.72
C SER A 305 37.36 -20.24 -24.01
N ASP A 306 36.68 -21.30 -24.48
CA ASP A 306 37.34 -22.59 -24.82
C ASP A 306 38.25 -23.15 -23.69
N GLY A 307 37.81 -22.96 -22.41
CA GLY A 307 38.55 -23.43 -21.24
C GLY A 307 39.75 -22.56 -20.83
N LEU A 308 39.99 -21.44 -21.50
CA LEU A 308 41.08 -20.49 -21.23
C LEU A 308 40.56 -19.16 -20.69
N LEU A 309 41.38 -18.48 -19.88
CA LEU A 309 41.07 -17.12 -19.42
C LEU A 309 41.16 -16.12 -20.56
N CYS A 310 40.14 -15.28 -20.69
CA CYS A 310 40.13 -14.18 -21.63
C CYS A 310 40.98 -13.00 -21.12
N GLY A 311 41.64 -12.31 -22.05
CA GLY A 311 42.32 -11.05 -21.77
C GLY A 311 41.32 -9.90 -21.53
N ILE A 312 41.80 -8.75 -21.02
CA ILE A 312 41.02 -7.53 -20.83
C ILE A 312 40.37 -7.12 -22.17
N GLY A 313 39.08 -6.80 -22.15
CA GLY A 313 38.26 -6.44 -23.30
C GLY A 313 37.79 -7.63 -24.16
N MET A 314 38.30 -8.85 -23.95
CA MET A 314 37.86 -10.04 -24.68
C MET A 314 36.57 -10.63 -24.05
N PRO A 315 35.53 -10.84 -24.85
CA PRO A 315 34.32 -11.49 -24.37
C PRO A 315 34.52 -12.99 -24.12
N GLY A 316 33.86 -13.51 -23.10
CA GLY A 316 33.85 -14.92 -22.75
C GLY A 316 32.74 -15.23 -21.74
N GLU A 317 32.60 -16.49 -21.38
CA GLU A 317 31.65 -16.90 -20.36
C GLU A 317 32.11 -16.44 -18.99
N LEU A 318 31.17 -15.84 -18.22
CA LEU A 318 31.35 -15.50 -16.83
C LEU A 318 31.26 -16.75 -15.96
N CYS A 319 32.37 -17.12 -15.32
CA CYS A 319 32.45 -18.27 -14.43
C CYS A 319 32.72 -17.80 -12.99
N ILE A 320 32.06 -18.43 -12.01
CA ILE A 320 32.06 -17.98 -10.60
C ILE A 320 32.66 -19.07 -9.73
N ALA A 321 33.52 -18.67 -8.77
CA ALA A 321 34.06 -19.55 -7.73
C ALA A 321 34.05 -18.81 -6.36
N GLY A 322 34.24 -19.54 -5.28
CA GLY A 322 34.35 -18.97 -3.92
C GLY A 322 33.25 -19.39 -2.98
N ASP A 323 33.17 -18.65 -1.88
CA ASP A 323 32.28 -18.97 -0.74
C ASP A 323 30.79 -18.69 -0.98
N SER A 324 30.45 -18.06 -2.10
CA SER A 324 29.06 -17.80 -2.49
C SER A 324 28.39 -19.00 -3.21
N LEU A 325 29.17 -19.96 -3.69
CA LEU A 325 28.62 -21.04 -4.53
C LEU A 325 27.65 -21.95 -3.74
N ALA A 326 26.49 -22.18 -4.34
CA ALA A 326 25.45 -23.08 -3.88
C ALA A 326 26.00 -24.52 -3.66
N ILE A 327 25.25 -25.33 -2.93
CA ILE A 327 25.44 -26.78 -2.87
C ILE A 327 25.29 -27.37 -4.28
N GLY A 328 24.32 -26.86 -5.01
CA GLY A 328 23.96 -27.23 -6.36
C GLY A 328 22.46 -27.36 -6.55
N TYR A 329 22.07 -28.15 -7.56
CA TYR A 329 20.65 -28.40 -7.86
C TYR A 329 20.13 -29.65 -7.16
N ILE A 330 18.94 -29.54 -6.57
CA ILE A 330 18.24 -30.66 -5.94
C ILE A 330 17.92 -31.72 -7.04
N ASN A 331 18.24 -32.97 -6.79
CA ASN A 331 17.93 -34.14 -7.65
C ASN A 331 18.28 -33.96 -9.15
N ARG A 332 19.33 -33.19 -9.50
CA ARG A 332 19.76 -32.96 -10.90
C ARG A 332 21.27 -33.21 -11.09
N PRO A 333 21.73 -34.46 -10.92
CA PRO A 333 23.18 -34.75 -10.99
C PRO A 333 23.81 -34.47 -12.39
N GLU A 334 23.03 -34.63 -13.44
CA GLU A 334 23.50 -34.37 -14.81
C GLU A 334 23.73 -32.87 -15.03
N LEU A 335 22.77 -32.03 -14.65
CA LEU A 335 22.90 -30.59 -14.73
C LEU A 335 24.02 -30.07 -13.82
N MET A 336 24.23 -30.73 -12.66
CA MET A 336 25.37 -30.45 -11.79
C MET A 336 26.71 -30.73 -12.50
N ALA A 337 26.81 -31.83 -13.19
CA ALA A 337 28.05 -32.20 -13.91
C ALA A 337 28.34 -31.22 -15.08
N ASP A 338 27.31 -30.72 -15.72
CA ASP A 338 27.41 -29.71 -16.79
C ASP A 338 27.83 -28.34 -16.27
N LYS A 339 27.18 -27.83 -15.25
CA LYS A 339 27.35 -26.43 -14.78
C LYS A 339 28.41 -26.23 -13.70
N TRP A 340 28.83 -27.30 -12.95
CA TRP A 340 29.87 -27.20 -11.91
C TRP A 340 31.05 -28.07 -12.21
N GLN A 341 32.15 -27.46 -12.54
CA GLN A 341 33.42 -28.13 -12.77
C GLN A 341 34.38 -27.92 -11.58
N ASN A 342 35.51 -28.67 -11.57
CA ASN A 342 36.56 -28.35 -10.62
C ASN A 342 37.25 -27.04 -11.03
N ASN A 343 37.50 -26.15 -10.08
CA ASN A 343 38.11 -24.87 -10.35
C ASN A 343 39.60 -25.09 -10.77
N PRO A 344 39.97 -24.82 -12.03
CA PRO A 344 41.36 -25.02 -12.48
C PRO A 344 42.29 -23.91 -11.95
N PHE A 345 41.75 -22.81 -11.40
CA PHE A 345 42.54 -21.66 -10.96
C PHE A 345 42.64 -21.58 -9.43
N GLY A 346 42.01 -22.50 -8.70
CA GLY A 346 41.93 -22.46 -7.24
C GLY A 346 41.29 -23.67 -6.62
N LYS A 347 40.91 -23.56 -5.34
CA LYS A 347 40.20 -24.62 -4.62
C LYS A 347 38.71 -24.59 -4.92
N GLY A 348 38.05 -25.73 -4.77
CA GLY A 348 36.59 -25.89 -4.86
C GLY A 348 36.09 -26.05 -6.28
N LYS A 349 34.87 -25.56 -6.49
CA LYS A 349 34.14 -25.66 -7.77
C LYS A 349 34.14 -24.32 -8.51
N LEU A 350 33.97 -24.43 -9.82
CA LEU A 350 33.72 -23.33 -10.74
C LEU A 350 32.32 -23.52 -11.32
N TYR A 351 31.48 -22.51 -11.22
CA TYR A 351 30.14 -22.50 -11.78
C TYR A 351 30.14 -21.76 -13.11
N HIS A 352 29.61 -22.38 -14.15
CA HIS A 352 29.41 -21.83 -15.48
C HIS A 352 28.05 -21.17 -15.57
N SER A 353 28.02 -19.84 -15.59
CA SER A 353 26.75 -19.07 -15.48
C SER A 353 25.91 -19.07 -16.77
N GLY A 354 26.58 -19.27 -17.92
CA GLY A 354 25.98 -19.07 -19.24
C GLY A 354 25.86 -17.60 -19.64
N ASP A 355 26.38 -16.67 -18.82
CA ASP A 355 26.41 -15.24 -19.11
C ASP A 355 27.69 -14.87 -19.89
N LEU A 356 27.53 -14.04 -20.93
CA LEU A 356 28.63 -13.46 -21.68
C LEU A 356 29.07 -12.15 -21.06
N ALA A 357 30.37 -12.00 -20.78
CA ALA A 357 30.90 -10.81 -20.14
C ALA A 357 32.32 -10.52 -20.58
N ARG A 358 32.85 -9.33 -20.21
CA ARG A 358 34.26 -8.99 -20.38
C ARG A 358 34.76 -8.13 -19.23
N TYR A 359 36.07 -8.18 -18.95
CA TYR A 359 36.71 -7.19 -18.07
C TYR A 359 37.06 -5.92 -18.85
N THR A 360 36.78 -4.80 -18.25
CA THR A 360 37.23 -3.47 -18.73
C THR A 360 38.66 -3.19 -18.23
N SER A 361 39.30 -2.14 -18.77
CA SER A 361 40.68 -1.76 -18.42
C SER A 361 40.83 -1.30 -16.95
N ASP A 362 39.77 -0.84 -16.31
CA ASP A 362 39.72 -0.43 -14.91
C ASP A 362 39.26 -1.58 -13.96
N GLY A 363 39.12 -2.80 -14.51
CA GLY A 363 38.79 -3.99 -13.74
C GLY A 363 37.33 -4.15 -13.39
N GLN A 364 36.42 -3.42 -14.05
CA GLN A 364 34.99 -3.66 -13.96
C GLN A 364 34.60 -4.82 -14.88
N ILE A 365 33.45 -5.43 -14.61
CA ILE A 365 32.87 -6.46 -15.46
C ILE A 365 31.70 -5.85 -16.22
N GLU A 366 31.71 -5.93 -17.53
CA GLU A 366 30.58 -5.60 -18.41
C GLU A 366 29.83 -6.87 -18.79
N PHE A 367 28.49 -6.84 -18.59
CA PHE A 367 27.59 -7.87 -19.06
C PHE A 367 27.25 -7.64 -20.53
N LEU A 368 27.37 -8.67 -21.36
CA LEU A 368 27.19 -8.58 -22.81
C LEU A 368 25.97 -9.40 -23.30
N GLY A 369 25.26 -10.08 -22.40
CA GLY A 369 24.10 -10.92 -22.73
C GLY A 369 24.27 -12.35 -22.27
N ARG A 370 23.50 -13.27 -22.87
CA ARG A 370 23.55 -14.71 -22.57
C ARG A 370 24.08 -15.53 -23.74
N ILE A 371 24.74 -16.63 -23.41
CA ILE A 371 25.21 -17.61 -24.38
C ILE A 371 24.10 -18.60 -24.76
N ASP A 372 23.16 -18.85 -23.80
CA ASP A 372 22.03 -19.77 -23.95
C ASP A 372 20.72 -19.00 -24.26
N LYS A 373 19.60 -19.74 -24.36
CA LYS A 373 18.27 -19.19 -24.61
C LYS A 373 17.57 -18.59 -23.36
N GLN A 374 18.21 -18.61 -22.19
CA GLN A 374 17.65 -18.05 -20.98
C GLN A 374 17.54 -16.54 -21.10
N VAL A 375 16.44 -16.00 -20.64
CA VAL A 375 16.15 -14.55 -20.68
C VAL A 375 15.79 -14.02 -19.30
N LYS A 376 15.97 -12.72 -19.12
CA LYS A 376 15.39 -11.99 -17.98
C LYS A 376 14.28 -11.10 -18.51
N VAL A 377 13.04 -11.39 -18.16
CA VAL A 377 11.85 -10.66 -18.61
C VAL A 377 11.24 -9.97 -17.39
N ASN A 378 11.21 -8.66 -17.38
CA ASN A 378 10.69 -7.85 -16.26
C ASN A 378 11.26 -8.24 -14.88
N GLY A 379 12.55 -8.61 -14.83
CA GLY A 379 13.24 -9.05 -13.63
C GLY A 379 13.12 -10.54 -13.30
N TYR A 380 12.28 -11.30 -14.02
CA TYR A 380 12.14 -12.75 -13.85
C TYR A 380 13.12 -13.51 -14.74
N ARG A 381 13.82 -14.48 -14.16
CA ARG A 381 14.68 -15.40 -14.90
C ARG A 381 13.84 -16.50 -15.53
N ILE A 382 13.76 -16.57 -16.86
CA ILE A 382 12.90 -17.47 -17.62
C ILE A 382 13.72 -18.30 -18.57
N GLU A 383 13.54 -19.62 -18.53
CA GLU A 383 14.01 -20.55 -19.56
C GLU A 383 12.94 -20.63 -20.65
N LEU A 384 13.24 -20.14 -21.84
CA LEU A 384 12.28 -20.20 -22.96
C LEU A 384 11.90 -21.64 -23.31
N ASP A 385 12.89 -22.57 -23.20
CA ASP A 385 12.67 -24.00 -23.40
C ASP A 385 11.60 -24.59 -22.44
N GLU A 386 11.41 -24.05 -21.21
CA GLU A 386 10.34 -24.47 -20.30
C GLU A 386 8.97 -24.20 -20.90
N ILE A 387 8.77 -23.02 -21.46
CA ILE A 387 7.53 -22.62 -22.11
C ILE A 387 7.31 -23.44 -23.41
N GLU A 388 8.37 -23.56 -24.22
CA GLU A 388 8.35 -24.37 -25.45
C GLU A 388 7.93 -25.82 -25.16
N ASN A 389 8.50 -26.46 -24.13
CA ASN A 389 8.18 -27.82 -23.74
C ASN A 389 6.72 -27.99 -23.28
N VAL A 390 6.17 -27.02 -22.56
CA VAL A 390 4.76 -27.06 -22.14
C VAL A 390 3.83 -26.92 -23.34
N ILE A 391 4.16 -26.07 -24.32
CA ILE A 391 3.40 -25.93 -25.57
C ILE A 391 3.50 -27.21 -26.42
N LEU A 392 4.70 -27.80 -26.55
CA LEU A 392 4.92 -29.04 -27.30
C LEU A 392 4.20 -30.25 -26.70
N ALA A 393 3.87 -30.24 -25.42
CA ALA A 393 3.08 -31.30 -24.77
C ALA A 393 1.61 -31.29 -25.21
N ILE A 394 1.14 -30.24 -25.88
CA ILE A 394 -0.23 -30.12 -26.37
C ILE A 394 -0.40 -30.99 -27.63
N ARG A 395 -1.44 -31.82 -27.61
CA ARG A 395 -1.71 -32.72 -28.73
C ARG A 395 -1.97 -31.96 -30.03
N GLY A 396 -1.26 -32.30 -31.08
CA GLY A 396 -1.39 -31.71 -32.41
C GLY A 396 -0.38 -30.60 -32.69
N ILE A 397 0.44 -30.19 -31.73
CA ILE A 397 1.59 -29.30 -31.94
C ILE A 397 2.84 -30.12 -32.21
N SER A 398 3.55 -29.80 -33.29
CA SER A 398 4.74 -30.53 -33.73
C SER A 398 6.04 -29.78 -33.51
N ASP A 399 6.00 -28.46 -33.46
CA ASP A 399 7.17 -27.60 -33.23
C ASP A 399 6.76 -26.30 -32.57
N CYS A 400 7.65 -25.67 -31.79
CA CYS A 400 7.40 -24.43 -31.07
C CYS A 400 8.68 -23.66 -30.85
N VAL A 401 8.63 -22.35 -30.94
CA VAL A 401 9.69 -21.45 -30.51
C VAL A 401 9.10 -20.27 -29.74
N VAL A 402 9.76 -19.88 -28.65
CA VAL A 402 9.41 -18.70 -27.84
C VAL A 402 10.48 -17.65 -28.00
N THR A 403 10.08 -16.41 -28.19
CA THR A 403 10.97 -15.27 -28.38
C THR A 403 10.62 -14.13 -27.42
N VAL A 404 11.56 -13.21 -27.21
CA VAL A 404 11.34 -11.98 -26.44
C VAL A 404 11.35 -10.79 -27.39
N SER A 405 10.34 -9.94 -27.30
CA SER A 405 10.36 -8.61 -27.90
C SER A 405 10.69 -7.59 -26.83
N HIS A 406 11.74 -6.79 -27.07
CA HIS A 406 12.19 -5.77 -26.16
C HIS A 406 11.55 -4.42 -26.52
N PHE A 407 10.94 -3.77 -25.54
CA PHE A 407 10.41 -2.41 -25.64
C PHE A 407 11.11 -1.53 -24.58
N ASP A 408 11.05 -0.23 -24.74
CA ASP A 408 11.78 0.72 -23.87
C ASP A 408 11.46 0.55 -22.38
N THR A 409 10.24 0.11 -22.05
CA THR A 409 9.74 0.01 -20.66
C THR A 409 9.53 -1.42 -20.18
N HIS A 410 9.43 -2.41 -21.09
CA HIS A 410 9.12 -3.80 -20.71
C HIS A 410 9.49 -4.80 -21.82
N ASP A 411 9.63 -6.05 -21.43
CA ASP A 411 9.90 -7.18 -22.33
C ASP A 411 8.64 -8.05 -22.46
N ILE A 412 8.41 -8.61 -23.66
CA ILE A 412 7.23 -9.41 -23.97
C ILE A 412 7.65 -10.78 -24.51
N LEU A 413 7.05 -11.84 -23.97
CA LEU A 413 7.17 -13.19 -24.49
C LEU A 413 6.17 -13.41 -25.64
N ASN A 414 6.65 -13.98 -26.76
CA ASN A 414 5.83 -14.37 -27.91
C ASN A 414 6.14 -15.83 -28.27
N ALA A 415 5.11 -16.64 -28.49
CA ALA A 415 5.24 -18.02 -28.90
C ALA A 415 4.77 -18.21 -30.35
N TYR A 416 5.48 -19.05 -31.09
CA TYR A 416 5.12 -19.47 -32.44
C TYR A 416 5.09 -20.99 -32.48
N TYR A 417 4.05 -21.59 -33.04
CA TYR A 417 3.93 -23.04 -33.09
C TYR A 417 3.50 -23.53 -34.47
N VAL A 418 3.88 -24.75 -34.77
CA VAL A 418 3.54 -25.49 -35.99
C VAL A 418 2.70 -26.70 -35.61
N GLY A 419 1.67 -27.01 -36.38
CA GLY A 419 0.79 -28.17 -36.16
C GLY A 419 -0.69 -27.87 -36.43
N GLU A 420 -1.56 -28.60 -35.77
CA GLU A 420 -3.00 -28.34 -35.86
C GLU A 420 -3.33 -26.99 -35.21
N GLN A 421 -4.07 -26.14 -35.95
CA GLN A 421 -4.48 -24.84 -35.41
C GLN A 421 -5.35 -25.04 -34.19
N GLN A 422 -4.93 -24.48 -33.07
CA GLN A 422 -5.63 -24.54 -31.80
C GLN A 422 -6.35 -23.20 -31.55
N VAL A 423 -7.38 -23.22 -30.69
CA VAL A 423 -7.99 -22.00 -30.20
C VAL A 423 -7.05 -21.35 -29.19
N GLU A 424 -6.64 -20.09 -29.41
CA GLU A 424 -5.67 -19.40 -28.59
C GLU A 424 -6.09 -19.33 -27.09
N GLN A 425 -7.38 -19.17 -26.85
CA GLN A 425 -7.92 -19.13 -25.49
C GLN A 425 -7.75 -20.46 -24.75
N ASP A 426 -7.91 -21.60 -25.45
CA ASP A 426 -7.68 -22.95 -24.89
C ASP A 426 -6.20 -23.16 -24.59
N LEU A 427 -5.31 -22.64 -25.47
CA LEU A 427 -3.86 -22.66 -25.26
C LEU A 427 -3.46 -21.84 -24.04
N LYS A 428 -3.94 -20.61 -23.93
CA LYS A 428 -3.66 -19.73 -22.78
C LYS A 428 -4.20 -20.33 -21.48
N GLN A 429 -5.38 -20.92 -21.49
CA GLN A 429 -5.93 -21.60 -20.32
C GLN A 429 -5.05 -22.78 -19.91
N TYR A 430 -4.64 -23.61 -20.86
CA TYR A 430 -3.74 -24.74 -20.58
C TYR A 430 -2.41 -24.27 -19.99
N LEU A 431 -1.81 -23.20 -20.53
CA LEU A 431 -0.56 -22.63 -20.03
C LEU A 431 -0.72 -22.07 -18.62
N ASN A 432 -1.81 -21.38 -18.32
CA ASN A 432 -2.13 -20.87 -16.99
C ASN A 432 -2.24 -21.98 -15.92
N ASP A 433 -2.63 -23.20 -16.34
CA ASP A 433 -2.72 -24.34 -15.43
C ASP A 433 -1.35 -25.00 -15.15
N GLN A 434 -0.32 -24.68 -15.95
CA GLN A 434 1.01 -25.30 -15.88
C GLN A 434 2.12 -24.32 -15.43
N LEU A 435 2.04 -23.07 -15.86
CA LEU A 435 3.10 -22.07 -15.72
C LEU A 435 2.68 -20.89 -14.85
N PRO A 436 3.59 -20.24 -14.13
CA PRO A 436 3.36 -18.96 -13.48
C PRO A 436 2.96 -17.90 -14.49
N LYS A 437 2.16 -16.91 -14.06
CA LYS A 437 1.65 -15.84 -14.91
C LYS A 437 2.74 -15.09 -15.69
N TYR A 438 3.89 -14.85 -15.07
CA TYR A 438 5.02 -14.15 -15.71
C TYR A 438 5.72 -14.94 -16.83
N MET A 439 5.40 -16.24 -16.99
CA MET A 439 5.91 -17.11 -18.07
C MET A 439 4.91 -17.30 -19.22
N ILE A 440 3.71 -16.76 -19.12
CA ILE A 440 2.69 -16.93 -20.17
C ILE A 440 3.01 -15.99 -21.34
N PRO A 441 3.19 -16.53 -22.58
CA PRO A 441 3.40 -15.68 -23.75
C PRO A 441 2.20 -14.75 -24.01
N LYS A 442 2.49 -13.51 -24.32
CA LYS A 442 1.46 -12.50 -24.66
C LYS A 442 0.76 -12.88 -25.94
N THR A 443 1.51 -13.32 -26.94
CA THR A 443 0.96 -13.80 -28.23
C THR A 443 1.35 -15.25 -28.45
N ILE A 444 0.42 -16.04 -29.01
CA ILE A 444 0.65 -17.44 -29.39
C ILE A 444 0.20 -17.57 -30.87
N THR A 445 1.15 -17.58 -31.79
CA THR A 445 0.89 -17.49 -33.22
C THR A 445 1.08 -18.84 -33.90
N HIS A 446 0.08 -19.33 -34.61
CA HIS A 446 0.20 -20.47 -35.50
C HIS A 446 0.95 -20.07 -36.77
N ILE A 447 1.92 -20.90 -37.19
CA ILE A 447 2.66 -20.76 -38.44
C ILE A 447 2.69 -22.10 -39.20
N ASP A 448 2.66 -22.04 -40.54
CA ASP A 448 2.61 -23.25 -41.36
C ASP A 448 3.89 -24.08 -41.28
N CYS A 449 5.04 -23.45 -41.13
CA CYS A 449 6.33 -24.10 -40.96
C CYS A 449 7.30 -23.19 -40.17
N MET A 450 8.19 -23.82 -39.40
CA MET A 450 9.25 -23.12 -38.69
C MET A 450 10.31 -22.61 -39.69
N PRO A 451 10.60 -21.32 -39.75
CA PRO A 451 11.67 -20.81 -40.61
C PRO A 451 13.02 -21.24 -40.08
N LEU A 452 13.86 -21.82 -40.93
CA LEU A 452 15.20 -22.30 -40.57
C LEU A 452 16.27 -21.51 -41.30
N THR A 453 17.42 -21.35 -40.62
CA THR A 453 18.66 -20.87 -41.19
C THR A 453 19.32 -21.98 -42.05
N THR A 454 20.35 -21.65 -42.78
CA THR A 454 21.15 -22.62 -43.57
C THR A 454 21.82 -23.72 -42.73
N ASN A 455 21.84 -23.58 -41.42
CA ASN A 455 22.40 -24.54 -40.46
C ASN A 455 21.33 -25.24 -39.62
N ASP A 456 20.11 -25.36 -40.16
CA ASP A 456 18.94 -26.01 -39.54
C ASP A 456 18.55 -25.46 -38.14
N LYS A 457 18.90 -24.20 -37.83
CA LYS A 457 18.45 -23.52 -36.63
C LYS A 457 17.26 -22.61 -36.96
N VAL A 458 16.37 -22.41 -36.00
CA VAL A 458 15.24 -21.47 -36.15
C VAL A 458 15.74 -20.06 -36.47
N ASP A 459 15.27 -19.51 -37.59
CA ASP A 459 15.56 -18.15 -38.03
C ASP A 459 14.52 -17.19 -37.44
N THR A 460 14.81 -16.67 -36.25
CA THR A 460 13.89 -15.78 -35.52
C THR A 460 13.62 -14.49 -36.27
N THR A 461 14.49 -14.06 -37.20
CA THR A 461 14.32 -12.82 -38.00
C THR A 461 13.26 -12.97 -39.07
N ARG A 462 12.92 -14.21 -39.45
CA ARG A 462 11.88 -14.55 -40.43
C ARG A 462 10.54 -14.95 -39.83
N LEU A 463 10.43 -14.95 -38.51
CA LEU A 463 9.14 -15.13 -37.84
C LEU A 463 8.24 -13.93 -38.16
N PRO A 464 6.92 -14.13 -38.35
CA PRO A 464 6.02 -13.02 -38.54
C PRO A 464 6.10 -12.09 -37.34
N ASN A 465 6.02 -10.78 -37.58
CA ASN A 465 5.86 -9.84 -36.46
C ASN A 465 4.71 -10.34 -35.59
N PRO A 466 4.86 -10.43 -34.27
CA PRO A 466 3.75 -10.75 -33.41
C PRO A 466 2.68 -9.70 -33.68
N SER A 467 1.68 -10.08 -34.47
CA SER A 467 0.53 -9.21 -34.69
C SER A 467 -0.16 -9.05 -33.37
N PRO A 468 -0.40 -7.84 -32.89
CA PRO A 468 -1.42 -7.65 -31.90
C PRO A 468 -2.67 -8.34 -32.46
N ILE A 469 -3.29 -9.19 -31.69
CA ILE A 469 -4.43 -10.06 -32.01
C ILE A 469 -5.22 -9.47 -33.18
N GLN A 470 -5.18 -10.11 -34.38
CA GLN A 470 -6.21 -9.84 -35.37
C GLN A 470 -7.50 -10.34 -34.73
N GLN A 471 -8.20 -9.42 -34.11
CA GLN A 471 -9.57 -9.63 -33.64
C GLN A 471 -10.41 -10.00 -34.87
N SER A 472 -10.50 -11.31 -35.13
CA SER A 472 -11.43 -11.79 -36.10
C SER A 472 -12.83 -11.41 -35.63
N ASN A 473 -13.39 -10.33 -36.22
CA ASN A 473 -14.78 -9.89 -36.12
C ASN A 473 -15.24 -9.23 -34.81
N LYS A 474 -14.39 -8.61 -34.00
CA LYS A 474 -14.91 -7.68 -33.00
C LYS A 474 -15.22 -6.33 -33.68
N VAL A 475 -16.49 -5.93 -33.59
CA VAL A 475 -16.93 -4.59 -34.02
C VAL A 475 -16.28 -3.59 -33.05
N TYR A 476 -15.45 -2.68 -33.57
CA TYR A 476 -14.91 -1.57 -32.77
C TYR A 476 -16.07 -0.82 -32.11
N SER A 477 -16.07 -0.73 -30.81
CA SER A 477 -17.09 -0.03 -30.03
C SER A 477 -16.54 1.34 -29.65
N GLU A 478 -17.10 2.41 -30.23
CA GLU A 478 -16.71 3.76 -29.92
C GLU A 478 -17.08 4.15 -28.46
N PRO A 479 -16.28 5.04 -27.81
CA PRO A 479 -16.67 5.64 -26.55
C PRO A 479 -17.97 6.42 -26.66
N SER A 480 -18.86 6.26 -25.71
CA SER A 480 -20.19 6.89 -25.71
C SER A 480 -20.23 8.20 -24.89
N ASN A 481 -19.21 8.49 -24.11
CA ASN A 481 -19.08 9.67 -23.26
C ASN A 481 -17.60 10.03 -23.03
N GLU A 482 -17.34 11.21 -22.44
CA GLU A 482 -16.00 11.72 -22.18
C GLU A 482 -15.18 10.84 -21.23
N ILE A 483 -15.82 10.19 -20.26
CA ILE A 483 -15.13 9.28 -19.32
C ILE A 483 -14.64 8.04 -20.07
N GLU A 484 -15.51 7.39 -20.86
CA GLU A 484 -15.10 6.26 -21.70
C GLU A 484 -13.97 6.67 -22.65
N GLN A 485 -14.01 7.89 -23.23
CA GLN A 485 -12.95 8.39 -24.09
C GLN A 485 -11.63 8.51 -23.31
N THR A 486 -11.64 9.12 -22.14
CA THR A 486 -10.44 9.25 -21.29
C THR A 486 -9.83 7.89 -20.94
N PHE A 487 -10.66 6.90 -20.61
CA PHE A 487 -10.19 5.54 -20.31
C PHE A 487 -9.60 4.85 -21.54
N VAL A 488 -10.23 5.01 -22.69
CA VAL A 488 -9.73 4.48 -23.99
C VAL A 488 -8.39 5.13 -24.34
N ASP A 489 -8.27 6.43 -24.19
CA ASP A 489 -7.03 7.18 -24.46
C ASP A 489 -5.90 6.71 -23.54
N VAL A 490 -6.17 6.55 -22.23
CA VAL A 490 -5.19 6.05 -21.26
C VAL A 490 -4.81 4.59 -21.55
N PHE A 491 -5.78 3.73 -21.85
CA PHE A 491 -5.48 2.35 -22.28
C PHE A 491 -4.61 2.32 -23.52
N GLY A 492 -4.96 3.15 -24.53
CA GLY A 492 -4.22 3.28 -25.78
C GLY A 492 -2.79 3.80 -25.57
N GLU A 493 -2.62 4.82 -24.75
CA GLU A 493 -1.31 5.38 -24.39
C GLU A 493 -0.41 4.37 -23.69
N VAL A 494 -0.94 3.71 -22.65
CA VAL A 494 -0.19 2.72 -21.84
C VAL A 494 0.14 1.47 -22.64
N LEU A 495 -0.83 0.95 -23.42
CA LEU A 495 -0.64 -0.23 -24.27
C LEU A 495 0.04 0.08 -25.60
N LYS A 496 0.29 1.36 -25.92
CA LYS A 496 0.83 1.84 -27.21
C LYS A 496 0.02 1.33 -28.42
N GLN A 497 -1.31 1.34 -28.29
CA GLN A 497 -2.26 0.90 -29.31
C GLN A 497 -3.19 2.05 -29.69
N ASN A 498 -3.42 2.24 -31.00
CA ASN A 498 -4.22 3.38 -31.51
C ASN A 498 -5.73 3.06 -31.62
N ASP A 499 -6.14 1.78 -31.59
CA ASP A 499 -7.49 1.36 -31.89
C ASP A 499 -8.09 0.55 -30.71
N VAL A 500 -8.04 1.10 -29.49
CA VAL A 500 -8.64 0.50 -28.31
C VAL A 500 -10.13 0.83 -28.27
N GLY A 501 -11.00 -0.19 -28.24
CA GLY A 501 -12.43 -0.02 -28.07
C GLY A 501 -12.89 -0.17 -26.62
N VAL A 502 -14.06 0.38 -26.28
CA VAL A 502 -14.57 0.34 -24.90
C VAL A 502 -14.92 -1.06 -24.38
N ASP A 503 -15.13 -2.03 -25.27
CA ASP A 503 -15.43 -3.41 -24.93
C ASP A 503 -14.20 -4.34 -25.01
N ASP A 504 -13.01 -3.77 -25.24
CA ASP A 504 -11.77 -4.53 -25.29
C ASP A 504 -11.25 -4.83 -23.88
N ASP A 505 -10.89 -6.09 -23.63
CA ASP A 505 -10.28 -6.52 -22.36
C ASP A 505 -8.82 -6.04 -22.30
N PHE A 506 -8.49 -5.24 -21.29
CA PHE A 506 -7.17 -4.68 -21.07
C PHE A 506 -6.05 -5.74 -21.10
N PHE A 507 -6.30 -6.89 -20.49
CA PHE A 507 -5.33 -7.97 -20.42
C PHE A 507 -5.25 -8.76 -21.72
N GLU A 508 -6.36 -8.89 -22.46
CA GLU A 508 -6.36 -9.47 -23.82
C GLU A 508 -5.65 -8.56 -24.81
N LEU A 509 -5.75 -7.22 -24.66
CA LEU A 509 -4.94 -6.26 -25.42
C LEU A 509 -3.46 -6.32 -25.05
N GLY A 510 -3.12 -7.09 -24.03
CA GLY A 510 -1.77 -7.38 -23.62
C GLY A 510 -1.29 -6.58 -22.43
N GLY A 511 -2.16 -5.95 -21.70
CA GLY A 511 -1.84 -5.32 -20.41
C GLY A 511 -1.34 -6.35 -19.41
N ASN A 512 -0.30 -6.00 -18.67
CA ASN A 512 0.24 -6.75 -17.55
C ASN A 512 0.09 -5.95 -16.25
N SER A 513 0.58 -6.48 -15.13
CA SER A 513 0.46 -5.82 -13.83
C SER A 513 1.13 -4.44 -13.79
N LEU A 514 2.25 -4.24 -14.49
CA LEU A 514 2.93 -2.95 -14.54
C LEU A 514 2.13 -1.94 -15.36
N GLU A 515 1.62 -2.35 -16.53
CA GLU A 515 0.77 -1.50 -17.38
C GLU A 515 -0.57 -1.20 -16.69
N ALA A 516 -1.12 -2.15 -15.94
CA ALA A 516 -2.30 -1.93 -15.11
C ALA A 516 -2.06 -0.86 -14.03
N MET A 517 -0.88 -0.85 -13.40
CA MET A 517 -0.49 0.21 -12.46
C MET A 517 -0.38 1.57 -13.16
N LEU A 518 0.21 1.61 -14.36
CA LEU A 518 0.31 2.84 -15.14
C LEU A 518 -1.08 3.37 -15.51
N VAL A 519 -2.00 2.49 -15.92
CA VAL A 519 -3.40 2.87 -16.19
C VAL A 519 -4.05 3.48 -14.95
N VAL A 520 -3.96 2.83 -13.81
CA VAL A 520 -4.53 3.34 -12.55
C VAL A 520 -3.92 4.70 -12.19
N SER A 521 -2.60 4.85 -12.33
CA SER A 521 -1.88 6.10 -12.07
C SER A 521 -2.30 7.21 -13.06
N HIS A 522 -2.37 6.90 -14.37
CA HIS A 522 -2.77 7.90 -15.38
C HIS A 522 -4.24 8.30 -15.23
N LEU A 523 -5.15 7.34 -15.00
CA LEU A 523 -6.57 7.65 -14.78
C LEU A 523 -6.78 8.55 -13.55
N LYS A 524 -5.97 8.36 -12.51
CA LYS A 524 -5.97 9.21 -11.33
C LYS A 524 -5.60 10.65 -11.67
N ARG A 525 -4.64 10.89 -12.59
CA ARG A 525 -4.28 12.25 -13.09
C ARG A 525 -5.46 12.95 -13.78
N PHE A 526 -6.38 12.16 -14.36
CA PHE A 526 -7.64 12.66 -14.94
C PHE A 526 -8.80 12.68 -13.94
N GLY A 527 -8.54 12.49 -12.64
CA GLY A 527 -9.56 12.51 -11.59
C GLY A 527 -10.40 11.22 -11.47
N HIS A 528 -10.03 10.16 -12.18
CA HIS A 528 -10.73 8.86 -12.11
C HIS A 528 -9.99 7.89 -11.20
N HIS A 529 -10.55 7.61 -10.02
CA HIS A 529 -9.97 6.70 -9.04
C HIS A 529 -10.53 5.30 -9.22
N ILE A 530 -9.72 4.39 -9.71
CA ILE A 530 -10.00 2.95 -9.73
C ILE A 530 -8.90 2.21 -8.99
N SER A 531 -9.25 1.10 -8.33
CA SER A 531 -8.25 0.22 -7.73
C SER A 531 -7.69 -0.75 -8.78
N MET A 532 -6.50 -1.30 -8.52
CA MET A 532 -5.96 -2.42 -9.29
C MET A 532 -6.95 -3.59 -9.35
N GLN A 533 -7.62 -3.85 -8.23
CA GLN A 533 -8.62 -4.92 -8.13
C GLN A 533 -9.82 -4.65 -9.06
N THR A 534 -10.27 -3.39 -9.17
CA THR A 534 -11.32 -2.97 -10.11
C THR A 534 -10.91 -3.29 -11.55
N LEU A 535 -9.68 -2.96 -11.95
CA LEU A 535 -9.19 -3.24 -13.30
C LEU A 535 -9.05 -4.75 -13.56
N TYR A 536 -8.60 -5.53 -12.58
CA TYR A 536 -8.55 -7.00 -12.69
C TYR A 536 -9.93 -7.66 -12.79
N GLN A 537 -10.92 -7.11 -12.10
CA GLN A 537 -12.28 -7.66 -12.05
C GLN A 537 -13.09 -7.31 -13.29
N TYR A 538 -13.02 -6.05 -13.76
CA TYR A 538 -13.91 -5.53 -14.81
C TYR A 538 -13.27 -5.41 -16.18
N LYS A 539 -11.95 -5.42 -16.28
CA LYS A 539 -11.08 -5.59 -17.45
C LYS A 539 -11.33 -4.71 -18.69
N THR A 540 -12.58 -4.29 -19.01
CA THR A 540 -12.90 -3.45 -20.14
C THR A 540 -13.31 -2.06 -19.69
N VAL A 541 -13.03 -1.04 -20.52
CA VAL A 541 -13.42 0.35 -20.24
C VAL A 541 -14.90 0.44 -19.89
N ARG A 542 -15.78 -0.15 -20.69
CA ARG A 542 -17.23 -0.12 -20.46
C ARG A 542 -17.62 -0.77 -19.13
N GLN A 543 -17.02 -1.88 -18.76
CA GLN A 543 -17.31 -2.56 -17.49
C GLN A 543 -16.83 -1.72 -16.30
N ILE A 544 -15.64 -1.12 -16.40
CA ILE A 544 -15.06 -0.27 -15.36
C ILE A 544 -15.92 0.98 -15.18
N VAL A 545 -16.23 1.67 -16.28
CA VAL A 545 -17.05 2.89 -16.26
C VAL A 545 -18.47 2.58 -15.77
N ASN A 546 -19.08 1.47 -16.21
CA ASN A 546 -20.37 1.02 -15.68
C ASN A 546 -20.30 0.67 -14.19
N TYR A 547 -19.24 0.02 -13.73
CA TYR A 547 -19.00 -0.21 -12.31
C TYR A 547 -18.89 1.12 -11.54
N MET A 548 -18.15 2.08 -12.07
CA MET A 548 -18.06 3.42 -11.47
C MET A 548 -19.43 4.10 -11.43
N TYR A 549 -20.22 4.06 -12.53
CA TYR A 549 -21.58 4.62 -12.56
C TYR A 549 -22.55 3.85 -11.65
N GLN A 550 -22.49 2.52 -11.60
CA GLN A 550 -23.33 1.71 -10.72
C GLN A 550 -22.98 1.94 -9.25
N ASN A 551 -21.71 2.10 -8.93
CA ASN A 551 -21.29 2.51 -7.60
C ASN A 551 -21.67 3.97 -7.29
N GLN A 552 -21.68 4.87 -8.26
CA GLN A 552 -22.23 6.20 -8.07
C GLN A 552 -23.77 6.21 -7.90
N GLN A 553 -24.49 5.30 -8.57
CA GLN A 553 -25.97 5.20 -8.49
C GLN A 553 -26.47 4.20 -7.45
N SER A 554 -25.72 3.14 -7.12
CA SER A 554 -26.10 2.16 -6.08
C SER A 554 -25.73 2.60 -4.67
N LEU A 555 -25.07 3.74 -4.54
CA LEU A 555 -24.46 4.23 -3.28
C LEU A 555 -25.40 4.96 -2.35
N VAL A 556 -26.69 5.05 -2.67
CA VAL A 556 -27.70 5.46 -1.71
C VAL A 556 -28.89 4.52 -1.81
N ALA A 557 -28.70 3.29 -1.33
CA ALA A 557 -29.87 2.53 -0.90
C ALA A 557 -30.44 3.26 0.32
N LEU A 558 -31.23 4.28 0.05
CA LEU A 558 -31.94 5.03 1.11
C LEU A 558 -32.83 4.03 1.84
N PRO A 559 -32.78 3.96 3.16
CA PRO A 559 -33.60 3.02 3.90
C PRO A 559 -35.08 3.38 3.75
N ASP A 560 -35.94 2.38 3.73
CA ASP A 560 -37.40 2.54 3.57
C ASP A 560 -38.03 3.48 4.60
N ASN A 561 -37.42 3.62 5.77
CA ASN A 561 -37.88 4.46 6.87
C ASN A 561 -37.34 5.91 6.82
N LEU A 562 -36.60 6.32 5.80
CA LEU A 562 -35.99 7.65 5.70
C LEU A 562 -37.02 8.78 5.87
N SER A 563 -38.21 8.63 5.24
CA SER A 563 -39.28 9.62 5.35
C SER A 563 -39.83 9.76 6.80
N GLU A 564 -39.77 8.68 7.58
CA GLU A 564 -40.13 8.69 9.01
C GLU A 564 -39.07 9.41 9.85
N LEU A 565 -37.78 9.10 9.61
CA LEU A 565 -36.65 9.76 10.27
C LEU A 565 -36.64 11.27 9.99
N GLN A 566 -36.91 11.67 8.75
CA GLN A 566 -37.05 13.08 8.39
C GLN A 566 -38.19 13.77 9.16
N LYS A 567 -39.34 13.12 9.29
CA LYS A 567 -40.48 13.66 10.06
C LYS A 567 -40.13 13.83 11.53
N ILE A 568 -39.38 12.92 12.14
CA ILE A 568 -38.96 13.02 13.54
C ILE A 568 -38.07 14.25 13.74
N VAL A 569 -37.09 14.46 12.89
CA VAL A 569 -36.22 15.64 12.94
C VAL A 569 -37.04 16.90 12.78
N MET A 570 -37.90 16.99 11.76
CA MET A 570 -38.79 18.15 11.53
C MET A 570 -39.73 18.41 12.68
N SER A 571 -40.29 17.37 13.32
CA SER A 571 -41.19 17.52 14.46
C SER A 571 -40.52 18.15 15.69
N ARG A 572 -39.22 17.96 15.81
CA ARG A 572 -38.40 18.48 16.92
C ARG A 572 -37.68 19.78 16.57
N TYR A 573 -37.66 20.16 15.28
CA TYR A 573 -37.10 21.42 14.82
C TYR A 573 -38.04 22.59 15.13
N ASN A 574 -37.62 23.50 16.02
CA ASN A 574 -38.44 24.64 16.38
C ASN A 574 -37.62 25.90 16.68
N LEU A 575 -37.68 26.86 15.78
CA LEU A 575 -37.03 28.15 15.92
C LEU A 575 -37.57 29.05 17.03
N GLY A 576 -38.77 28.76 17.61
CA GLY A 576 -39.47 29.53 18.60
C GLY A 576 -39.23 29.15 20.07
N ILE A 577 -38.47 28.10 20.38
CA ILE A 577 -38.37 27.50 21.73
C ILE A 577 -37.46 28.30 22.71
N LEU A 578 -36.96 29.46 22.38
CA LEU A 578 -35.67 29.89 22.89
C LEU A 578 -35.61 30.79 24.11
N GLU A 579 -36.67 31.19 24.75
CA GLU A 579 -36.53 32.17 25.84
C GLU A 579 -36.72 31.63 27.26
N ASP A 580 -37.42 30.53 27.49
CA ASP A 580 -37.72 30.05 28.85
C ASP A 580 -37.51 28.56 29.14
N SER A 581 -36.98 27.76 28.21
CA SER A 581 -37.03 26.28 28.31
C SER A 581 -35.70 25.55 28.25
N LEU A 582 -34.54 26.21 28.10
CA LEU A 582 -33.24 25.55 28.09
C LEU A 582 -32.80 25.24 29.54
N SER A 583 -33.00 24.01 29.98
CA SER A 583 -32.44 23.54 31.24
C SER A 583 -31.04 22.96 31.07
N HIS A 584 -30.20 23.11 32.08
CA HIS A 584 -28.86 22.56 32.11
C HIS A 584 -28.86 21.13 32.67
N ARG A 585 -28.13 20.22 32.03
CA ARG A 585 -27.85 18.88 32.50
C ARG A 585 -26.34 18.72 32.74
N PRO A 586 -25.89 18.25 33.92
CA PRO A 586 -24.49 17.90 34.13
C PRO A 586 -24.06 16.73 33.21
N LEU A 587 -22.80 16.74 32.77
CA LEU A 587 -22.27 15.69 31.93
C LEU A 587 -22.03 14.36 32.66
N GLY A 588 -21.78 14.44 33.98
CA GLY A 588 -21.43 13.28 34.79
C GLY A 588 -20.12 12.62 34.31
N ASN A 589 -20.09 11.28 34.31
CA ASN A 589 -19.02 10.51 33.73
C ASN A 589 -19.16 10.48 32.21
N THR A 590 -18.11 10.86 31.50
CA THR A 590 -18.14 11.06 30.05
C THR A 590 -17.19 10.13 29.34
N LEU A 591 -17.69 9.29 28.42
CA LEU A 591 -16.89 8.53 27.49
C LEU A 591 -16.60 9.39 26.24
N LEU A 592 -15.33 9.47 25.86
CA LEU A 592 -14.88 10.15 24.64
C LEU A 592 -14.21 9.15 23.72
N THR A 593 -14.76 8.92 22.54
CA THR A 593 -14.07 8.20 21.47
C THR A 593 -13.38 9.21 20.54
N GLY A 594 -12.27 8.79 19.90
CA GLY A 594 -11.46 9.69 19.09
C GLY A 594 -10.57 10.63 19.90
N ALA A 595 -10.26 10.29 21.15
CA ALA A 595 -9.45 11.08 22.08
C ALA A 595 -8.02 11.39 21.58
N THR A 596 -7.47 10.55 20.71
CA THR A 596 -6.14 10.70 20.11
C THR A 596 -6.16 11.49 18.79
N GLY A 597 -7.30 12.02 18.38
CA GLY A 597 -7.46 12.88 17.20
C GLY A 597 -7.31 14.37 17.51
N PHE A 598 -7.26 15.19 16.45
CA PHE A 598 -7.15 16.64 16.56
C PHE A 598 -8.30 17.26 17.36
N LEU A 599 -9.56 16.97 16.99
CA LEU A 599 -10.73 17.43 17.75
C LEU A 599 -10.78 16.83 19.16
N GLY A 600 -10.36 15.56 19.29
CA GLY A 600 -10.35 14.84 20.57
C GLY A 600 -9.52 15.52 21.66
N ALA A 601 -8.34 16.04 21.32
CA ALA A 601 -7.49 16.76 22.25
C ALA A 601 -8.19 18.03 22.81
N TYR A 602 -8.87 18.80 21.96
CA TYR A 602 -9.63 19.98 22.38
C TYR A 602 -10.95 19.64 23.06
N LEU A 603 -11.57 18.50 22.76
CA LEU A 603 -12.72 18.00 23.54
C LEU A 603 -12.30 17.65 24.96
N ILE A 604 -11.14 17.04 25.15
CA ILE A 604 -10.59 16.78 26.50
C ILE A 604 -10.39 18.09 27.26
N GLU A 605 -9.79 19.12 26.63
CA GLU A 605 -9.66 20.46 27.26
C GLU A 605 -11.03 21.03 27.61
N ALA A 606 -11.98 21.01 26.68
CA ALA A 606 -13.32 21.59 26.87
C ALA A 606 -14.15 20.84 27.93
N LEU A 607 -13.89 19.54 28.14
CA LEU A 607 -14.59 18.75 29.16
C LEU A 607 -14.07 18.98 30.58
N GLN A 608 -12.87 19.57 30.72
CA GLN A 608 -12.33 19.89 32.07
C GLN A 608 -13.27 20.81 32.85
N GLY A 609 -13.56 20.44 34.08
CA GLY A 609 -14.47 21.18 34.97
C GLY A 609 -15.96 20.93 34.76
N TYR A 610 -16.35 20.21 33.72
CA TYR A 610 -17.75 19.85 33.44
C TYR A 610 -18.05 18.36 33.64
N SER A 611 -17.05 17.48 33.43
CA SER A 611 -17.19 16.04 33.64
C SER A 611 -16.57 15.59 34.96
N HIS A 612 -17.21 14.65 35.63
CA HIS A 612 -16.66 14.02 36.84
C HIS A 612 -15.40 13.23 36.53
N ARG A 613 -15.46 12.39 35.48
CA ARG A 613 -14.37 11.65 34.88
C ARG A 613 -14.51 11.66 33.37
N ILE A 614 -13.38 11.70 32.66
CA ILE A 614 -13.30 11.59 31.20
C ILE A 614 -12.65 10.24 30.88
N TYR A 615 -13.44 9.33 30.35
CA TYR A 615 -12.97 8.03 29.91
C TYR A 615 -12.61 8.12 28.43
N CYS A 616 -11.31 8.03 28.12
CA CYS A 616 -10.80 8.09 26.77
C CYS A 616 -10.74 6.69 26.16
N PHE A 617 -11.61 6.39 25.18
CA PHE A 617 -11.59 5.14 24.44
C PHE A 617 -10.51 5.20 23.35
N ILE A 618 -9.52 4.30 23.44
CA ILE A 618 -8.32 4.35 22.61
C ILE A 618 -7.98 2.95 22.06
N ARG A 619 -7.77 2.87 20.76
CA ARG A 619 -7.28 1.67 20.09
C ARG A 619 -5.81 1.46 20.42
N ALA A 620 -5.51 0.42 21.20
CA ALA A 620 -4.17 0.03 21.63
C ALA A 620 -4.16 -1.42 22.09
N ASP A 621 -2.98 -2.04 22.10
CA ASP A 621 -2.81 -3.42 22.55
C ASP A 621 -2.88 -3.55 24.08
N ASN A 622 -2.60 -2.47 24.80
CA ASN A 622 -2.68 -2.42 26.27
C ASN A 622 -2.82 -0.96 26.75
N GLU A 623 -3.05 -0.83 28.06
CA GLU A 623 -3.27 0.47 28.72
C GLU A 623 -2.04 1.38 28.66
N GLU A 624 -0.82 0.85 28.75
CA GLU A 624 0.43 1.64 28.67
C GLU A 624 0.59 2.31 27.30
N ILE A 625 0.34 1.55 26.22
CA ILE A 625 0.39 2.09 24.85
C ILE A 625 -0.73 3.11 24.65
N ALA A 626 -1.92 2.87 25.21
CA ALA A 626 -3.03 3.80 25.10
C ALA A 626 -2.71 5.13 25.82
N TRP A 627 -2.14 5.08 27.01
CA TRP A 627 -1.63 6.25 27.73
C TRP A 627 -0.54 6.98 26.95
N TYR A 628 0.41 6.24 26.37
CA TYR A 628 1.46 6.83 25.54
C TYR A 628 0.89 7.59 24.34
N LYS A 629 -0.06 6.98 23.62
CA LYS A 629 -0.75 7.63 22.48
C LYS A 629 -1.49 8.90 22.91
N LEU A 630 -2.20 8.85 24.02
CA LEU A 630 -2.94 9.99 24.55
C LEU A 630 -2.00 11.12 24.95
N MET A 631 -0.96 10.82 25.71
CA MET A 631 0.03 11.79 26.18
C MET A 631 0.76 12.47 25.02
N THR A 632 1.16 11.67 24.02
CA THR A 632 1.79 12.20 22.81
C THR A 632 0.86 13.17 22.10
N ASN A 633 -0.41 12.79 21.92
CA ASN A 633 -1.40 13.66 21.27
C ASN A 633 -1.66 14.96 22.04
N LEU A 634 -1.77 14.89 23.37
CA LEU A 634 -2.01 16.10 24.19
C LEU A 634 -0.80 17.02 24.19
N ASN A 635 0.40 16.49 24.30
CA ASN A 635 1.65 17.27 24.29
C ASN A 635 1.92 17.94 22.93
N ASP A 636 1.35 17.43 21.85
CA ASP A 636 1.42 18.09 20.54
C ASP A 636 0.66 19.44 20.51
N TYR A 637 -0.37 19.61 21.34
CA TYR A 637 -1.26 20.77 21.29
C TYR A 637 -1.20 21.66 22.54
N PHE A 638 -0.80 21.13 23.70
CA PHE A 638 -0.83 21.83 24.98
C PHE A 638 0.55 21.80 25.66
N SER A 639 0.76 22.75 26.59
CA SER A 639 1.96 22.78 27.42
C SER A 639 1.92 21.64 28.45
N GLU A 640 3.09 21.14 28.86
CA GLU A 640 3.23 20.09 29.89
C GLU A 640 2.39 20.40 31.14
N GLU A 641 2.42 21.64 31.64
CA GLU A 641 1.63 22.09 32.79
C GLU A 641 0.12 21.95 32.54
N THR A 642 -0.34 22.25 31.33
CA THR A 642 -1.76 22.09 30.94
C THR A 642 -2.13 20.62 30.86
N VAL A 643 -1.27 19.79 30.30
CA VAL A 643 -1.49 18.35 30.18
C VAL A 643 -1.55 17.69 31.56
N GLU A 644 -0.62 18.02 32.47
CA GLU A 644 -0.64 17.51 33.84
C GLU A 644 -1.95 17.82 34.58
N MET A 645 -2.49 19.03 34.41
CA MET A 645 -3.79 19.39 34.97
C MET A 645 -4.93 18.55 34.41
N MET A 646 -4.94 18.31 33.10
CA MET A 646 -5.98 17.51 32.44
C MET A 646 -5.95 16.04 32.92
N LEU A 647 -4.78 15.46 33.12
CA LEU A 647 -4.62 14.05 33.47
C LEU A 647 -5.28 13.67 34.80
N SER A 648 -5.44 14.61 35.71
CA SER A 648 -6.07 14.35 37.02
C SER A 648 -7.52 13.84 36.94
N ASN A 649 -8.18 14.04 35.80
CA ASN A 649 -9.59 13.73 35.56
C ASN A 649 -9.81 12.73 34.41
N ILE A 650 -8.73 12.11 33.90
CA ILE A 650 -8.79 11.21 32.75
C ILE A 650 -8.55 9.77 33.19
N GLU A 651 -9.27 8.84 32.58
CA GLU A 651 -9.01 7.41 32.61
C GLU A 651 -9.01 6.87 31.17
N VAL A 652 -8.21 5.85 30.90
CA VAL A 652 -8.10 5.24 29.55
C VAL A 652 -8.86 3.93 29.51
N ILE A 653 -9.64 3.73 28.46
CA ILE A 653 -10.28 2.45 28.14
C ILE A 653 -9.70 1.96 26.82
N VAL A 654 -9.09 0.77 26.87
CA VAL A 654 -8.51 0.14 25.67
C VAL A 654 -9.62 -0.64 24.95
N GLY A 655 -9.71 -0.46 23.63
CA GLY A 655 -10.65 -1.18 22.78
C GLY A 655 -10.54 -0.78 21.31
N ASP A 656 -11.15 -1.56 20.46
CA ASP A 656 -11.27 -1.28 19.02
C ASP A 656 -12.74 -1.29 18.61
N PHE A 657 -13.13 -0.43 17.66
CA PHE A 657 -14.48 -0.43 17.07
C PHE A 657 -14.80 -1.76 16.35
N GLU A 658 -13.79 -2.53 15.99
CA GLU A 658 -13.99 -3.85 15.36
C GLU A 658 -14.28 -4.96 16.37
N CYS A 659 -14.05 -4.74 17.68
CA CYS A 659 -14.20 -5.71 18.76
C CYS A 659 -14.83 -5.09 20.02
N MET A 660 -15.97 -4.42 19.88
CA MET A 660 -16.62 -3.70 20.99
C MET A 660 -17.34 -4.58 22.03
N ASP A 661 -17.57 -5.86 21.73
CA ASP A 661 -18.32 -6.76 22.61
C ASP A 661 -17.58 -7.05 23.94
N ASP A 662 -16.25 -6.94 23.95
CA ASP A 662 -15.40 -7.17 25.12
C ASP A 662 -15.13 -5.90 25.95
N VAL A 663 -15.64 -4.74 25.52
CA VAL A 663 -15.41 -3.46 26.19
C VAL A 663 -16.31 -3.31 27.41
N VAL A 664 -15.71 -3.30 28.60
CA VAL A 664 -16.41 -3.07 29.85
C VAL A 664 -16.31 -1.59 30.24
N LEU A 665 -17.45 -0.90 30.23
CA LEU A 665 -17.53 0.47 30.73
C LEU A 665 -17.83 0.48 32.25
N PRO A 666 -17.43 1.54 32.97
CA PRO A 666 -17.85 1.76 34.34
C PRO A 666 -19.39 1.85 34.48
N GLU A 667 -19.95 1.36 35.57
CA GLU A 667 -21.40 1.21 35.77
C GLU A 667 -22.21 2.53 35.61
N ASN A 668 -21.60 3.67 35.89
CA ASN A 668 -22.25 4.98 35.87
C ASN A 668 -21.72 5.88 34.74
N MET A 669 -22.08 5.56 33.52
CA MET A 669 -21.76 6.39 32.34
C MET A 669 -22.96 7.28 32.01
N ASP A 670 -22.76 8.61 32.06
CA ASP A 670 -23.87 9.58 31.90
C ASP A 670 -23.92 10.18 30.49
N THR A 671 -22.76 10.36 29.87
CA THR A 671 -22.63 10.98 28.55
C THR A 671 -21.60 10.25 27.69
N ILE A 672 -21.87 10.08 26.41
CA ILE A 672 -20.94 9.56 25.41
C ILE A 672 -20.77 10.58 24.30
N ILE A 673 -19.55 11.03 24.06
CA ILE A 673 -19.19 11.87 22.90
C ILE A 673 -18.43 10.99 21.91
N HIS A 674 -19.09 10.68 20.81
CA HIS A 674 -18.54 9.84 19.77
C HIS A 674 -17.95 10.69 18.64
N ALA A 675 -16.64 10.99 18.75
CA ALA A 675 -15.86 11.74 17.77
C ALA A 675 -14.84 10.87 17.02
N GLY A 676 -14.76 9.58 17.35
CA GLY A 676 -13.89 8.61 16.65
C GLY A 676 -14.50 8.25 15.30
N ALA A 677 -13.69 8.35 14.25
CA ALA A 677 -14.04 7.95 12.89
C ALA A 677 -12.76 7.81 12.05
N ARG A 678 -12.81 6.98 11.02
CA ARG A 678 -11.88 7.07 9.91
C ARG A 678 -12.24 8.29 9.07
N THR A 679 -11.30 9.20 8.87
CA THR A 679 -11.53 10.50 8.25
C THR A 679 -10.82 10.70 6.92
N ASP A 680 -10.18 9.67 6.40
CA ASP A 680 -9.56 9.70 5.06
C ASP A 680 -10.64 9.93 4.01
N HIS A 681 -10.33 10.73 3.00
CA HIS A 681 -11.33 11.00 1.94
C HIS A 681 -11.36 9.91 0.87
N PHE A 682 -10.39 9.00 0.87
CA PHE A 682 -10.21 7.90 -0.08
C PHE A 682 -10.06 6.59 0.68
N GLY A 683 -10.51 5.48 0.10
CA GLY A 683 -10.43 4.15 0.67
C GLY A 683 -11.61 3.28 0.26
N ASP A 684 -11.62 2.04 0.73
CA ASP A 684 -12.69 1.07 0.48
C ASP A 684 -13.94 1.42 1.30
N ASP A 685 -15.12 1.42 0.68
CA ASP A 685 -16.41 1.64 1.36
C ASP A 685 -16.64 0.62 2.49
N ASP A 686 -16.22 -0.63 2.34
CA ASP A 686 -16.38 -1.68 3.35
C ASP A 686 -15.62 -1.36 4.65
N GLU A 687 -14.41 -0.80 4.54
CA GLU A 687 -13.63 -0.37 5.72
C GLU A 687 -14.27 0.85 6.41
N PHE A 688 -14.81 1.78 5.63
CA PHE A 688 -15.56 2.92 6.21
C PHE A 688 -16.86 2.46 6.85
N GLU A 689 -17.57 1.51 6.27
CA GLU A 689 -18.78 0.93 6.85
C GLU A 689 -18.46 0.23 8.17
N LYS A 690 -17.42 -0.59 8.20
CA LYS A 690 -16.99 -1.33 9.39
C LYS A 690 -16.62 -0.41 10.54
N VAL A 691 -15.75 0.59 10.29
CA VAL A 691 -15.25 1.48 11.35
C VAL A 691 -16.27 2.56 11.72
N ASN A 692 -16.84 3.26 10.73
CA ASN A 692 -17.68 4.42 11.00
C ASN A 692 -19.14 4.04 11.29
N VAL A 693 -19.74 3.14 10.48
CA VAL A 693 -21.17 2.80 10.64
C VAL A 693 -21.33 1.74 11.73
N GLN A 694 -20.65 0.60 11.62
CA GLN A 694 -20.78 -0.45 12.63
C GLN A 694 -20.24 0.01 13.98
N GLY A 695 -19.09 0.69 14.02
CA GLY A 695 -18.58 1.29 15.26
C GLY A 695 -19.56 2.28 15.91
N THR A 696 -20.32 3.06 15.11
CA THR A 696 -21.39 3.91 15.63
C THR A 696 -22.56 3.08 16.20
N VAL A 697 -22.93 1.97 15.55
CA VAL A 697 -23.97 1.05 16.07
C VAL A 697 -23.58 0.48 17.44
N ASP A 698 -22.32 0.13 17.62
CA ASP A 698 -21.82 -0.40 18.88
C ASP A 698 -21.81 0.67 19.99
N VAL A 699 -21.40 1.89 19.65
CA VAL A 699 -21.50 3.03 20.60
C VAL A 699 -22.94 3.37 20.96
N ILE A 700 -23.88 3.26 20.02
CA ILE A 700 -25.33 3.40 20.30
C ILE A 700 -25.78 2.34 21.30
N ARG A 701 -25.38 1.08 21.12
CA ARG A 701 -25.69 -0.03 22.04
C ARG A 701 -25.19 0.28 23.47
N LEU A 702 -23.95 0.75 23.60
CA LEU A 702 -23.39 1.17 24.89
C LEU A 702 -24.20 2.31 25.52
N ALA A 703 -24.57 3.33 24.74
CA ALA A 703 -25.36 4.46 25.21
C ALA A 703 -26.74 4.01 25.71
N GLN A 704 -27.39 3.06 25.04
CA GLN A 704 -28.65 2.47 25.46
C GLN A 704 -28.52 1.64 26.74
N GLN A 705 -27.48 0.81 26.86
CA GLN A 705 -27.21 -0.02 28.05
C GLN A 705 -27.00 0.82 29.32
N HIS A 706 -26.30 1.94 29.20
CA HIS A 706 -25.99 2.84 30.31
C HIS A 706 -27.03 3.97 30.50
N HIS A 707 -28.06 4.06 29.66
CA HIS A 707 -29.00 5.18 29.61
C HIS A 707 -28.27 6.54 29.45
N ALA A 708 -27.14 6.54 28.78
CA ALA A 708 -26.30 7.70 28.57
C ALA A 708 -26.80 8.57 27.41
N ARG A 709 -26.56 9.91 27.51
CA ARG A 709 -26.72 10.79 26.36
C ARG A 709 -25.67 10.55 25.34
N LEU A 710 -26.03 10.38 24.07
CA LEU A 710 -25.10 10.25 22.95
C LEU A 710 -24.98 11.56 22.18
N ILE A 711 -23.76 12.06 22.04
CA ILE A 711 -23.39 13.15 21.12
C ILE A 711 -22.57 12.53 19.99
N TYR A 712 -23.16 12.39 18.82
CA TYR A 712 -22.49 11.90 17.63
C TYR A 712 -21.91 13.06 16.82
N VAL A 713 -20.59 13.08 16.63
CA VAL A 713 -19.91 14.09 15.82
C VAL A 713 -19.89 13.65 14.36
N SER A 714 -20.65 14.35 13.54
CA SER A 714 -20.74 14.18 12.09
C SER A 714 -20.04 15.33 11.36
N THR A 715 -20.24 15.43 10.06
CA THR A 715 -19.66 16.46 9.20
C THR A 715 -20.74 17.21 8.43
N ILE A 716 -20.52 18.48 8.17
CA ILE A 716 -21.42 19.25 7.30
C ILE A 716 -21.37 18.78 5.83
N SER A 717 -20.32 18.05 5.46
CA SER A 717 -20.14 17.51 4.11
C SER A 717 -21.27 16.57 3.68
N VAL A 718 -22.04 16.00 4.62
CA VAL A 718 -23.24 15.19 4.32
C VAL A 718 -24.35 15.97 3.62
N GLY A 719 -24.33 17.31 3.64
CA GLY A 719 -25.32 18.16 3.00
C GLY A 719 -24.74 19.26 2.12
N THR A 720 -23.50 19.13 1.65
CA THR A 720 -22.76 20.22 0.99
C THR A 720 -22.99 20.26 -0.53
N TYR A 721 -23.07 19.12 -1.22
CA TYR A 721 -23.10 19.05 -2.68
C TYR A 721 -24.48 18.59 -3.18
N PHE A 722 -24.97 19.24 -4.23
CA PHE A 722 -26.22 18.92 -4.92
C PHE A 722 -26.01 18.91 -6.43
N ASP A 723 -26.91 18.25 -7.15
CA ASP A 723 -26.96 18.33 -8.61
C ASP A 723 -27.22 19.78 -9.06
N ILE A 724 -26.60 20.23 -10.16
CA ILE A 724 -26.69 21.60 -10.65
C ILE A 724 -28.13 22.02 -10.97
N ASP A 725 -28.98 21.06 -11.34
CA ASP A 725 -30.38 21.29 -11.67
C ASP A 725 -31.32 21.33 -10.43
N THR A 726 -30.78 21.15 -9.21
CA THR A 726 -31.58 21.16 -8.00
C THR A 726 -32.02 22.61 -7.67
N GLU A 727 -33.32 22.84 -7.61
CA GLU A 727 -33.89 24.11 -7.10
C GLU A 727 -33.80 24.15 -5.56
N ASP A 728 -33.54 25.31 -4.96
CA ASP A 728 -33.46 25.58 -3.52
C ASP A 728 -32.47 24.66 -2.77
N VAL A 729 -31.20 24.90 -2.95
CA VAL A 729 -30.08 24.18 -2.33
C VAL A 729 -29.74 24.66 -0.91
N THR A 730 -30.70 25.05 -0.11
CA THR A 730 -30.51 25.34 1.32
C THR A 730 -30.59 24.04 2.11
N PHE A 731 -29.56 23.76 2.94
CA PHE A 731 -29.53 22.61 3.84
C PHE A 731 -29.47 23.06 5.30
N SER A 732 -30.49 22.71 6.06
CA SER A 732 -30.73 23.18 7.44
C SER A 732 -30.59 22.05 8.47
N GLU A 733 -30.65 22.42 9.76
CA GLU A 733 -30.71 21.48 10.87
C GLU A 733 -32.01 20.65 10.90
N ALA A 734 -32.99 20.98 10.06
CA ALA A 734 -34.22 20.19 9.88
C ALA A 734 -34.03 19.08 8.82
N ASP A 735 -32.99 19.12 8.03
CA ASP A 735 -32.85 18.27 6.86
C ASP A 735 -31.95 17.04 7.16
N VAL A 736 -32.47 15.85 6.80
CA VAL A 736 -31.72 14.59 6.77
C VAL A 736 -31.26 14.32 5.37
N TYR A 737 -32.22 14.29 4.41
CA TYR A 737 -31.93 14.07 2.99
C TYR A 737 -32.85 14.94 2.12
N LYS A 738 -32.24 15.69 1.21
CA LYS A 738 -32.91 16.55 0.21
C LYS A 738 -32.44 16.26 -1.23
N GLY A 739 -31.80 15.10 -1.48
CA GLY A 739 -31.19 14.78 -2.77
C GLY A 739 -29.72 15.17 -2.89
N GLN A 740 -29.04 15.45 -1.76
CA GLN A 740 -27.62 15.76 -1.76
C GLN A 740 -26.76 14.61 -2.27
N LEU A 741 -25.65 14.97 -2.92
CA LEU A 741 -24.67 14.05 -3.45
C LEU A 741 -23.66 13.65 -2.36
N LEU A 742 -23.57 12.37 -2.08
CA LEU A 742 -22.63 11.82 -1.09
C LEU A 742 -21.37 11.28 -1.84
N THR A 743 -20.50 12.19 -2.23
CA THR A 743 -19.45 11.97 -3.23
C THR A 743 -18.25 11.14 -2.75
N SER A 744 -18.04 10.96 -1.43
CA SER A 744 -16.90 10.21 -0.89
C SER A 744 -17.35 9.10 0.06
N PRO A 745 -16.53 8.01 0.21
CA PRO A 745 -16.78 6.96 1.21
C PRO A 745 -16.95 7.52 2.63
N TYR A 746 -16.13 8.50 3.00
CA TYR A 746 -16.24 9.19 4.27
C TYR A 746 -17.62 9.85 4.46
N THR A 747 -18.07 10.65 3.47
CA THR A 747 -19.35 11.35 3.54
C THR A 747 -20.53 10.38 3.61
N ARG A 748 -20.48 9.29 2.82
CA ARG A 748 -21.48 8.21 2.84
C ARG A 748 -21.54 7.53 4.20
N SER A 749 -20.39 7.10 4.74
CA SER A 749 -20.37 6.44 6.05
C SER A 749 -20.86 7.32 7.18
N LYS A 750 -20.55 8.61 7.16
CA LYS A 750 -21.07 9.59 8.14
C LYS A 750 -22.58 9.74 8.01
N PHE A 751 -23.11 9.82 6.80
CA PHE A 751 -24.56 9.88 6.55
C PHE A 751 -25.27 8.63 7.06
N TYR A 752 -24.79 7.43 6.74
CA TYR A 752 -25.40 6.18 7.24
C TYR A 752 -25.31 6.07 8.77
N SER A 753 -24.23 6.52 9.37
CA SER A 753 -24.12 6.60 10.84
C SER A 753 -25.15 7.55 11.44
N GLU A 754 -25.41 8.71 10.81
CA GLU A 754 -26.50 9.61 11.25
C GLU A 754 -27.86 8.91 11.22
N LEU A 755 -28.14 8.13 10.17
CA LEU A 755 -29.39 7.37 10.10
C LEU A 755 -29.50 6.36 11.24
N LYS A 756 -28.42 5.66 11.62
CA LYS A 756 -28.41 4.75 12.78
C LYS A 756 -28.67 5.48 14.10
N VAL A 757 -28.09 6.65 14.28
CA VAL A 757 -28.37 7.48 15.46
C VAL A 757 -29.84 7.93 15.48
N LEU A 758 -30.41 8.35 14.33
CA LEU A 758 -31.81 8.75 14.23
C LEU A 758 -32.79 7.59 14.51
N GLU A 759 -32.48 6.38 14.02
CA GLU A 759 -33.22 5.15 14.34
C GLU A 759 -33.23 4.90 15.85
N ALA A 760 -32.09 5.03 16.50
CA ALA A 760 -31.98 4.87 17.96
C ALA A 760 -32.72 5.96 18.74
N VAL A 761 -32.67 7.21 18.25
CA VAL A 761 -33.46 8.33 18.85
C VAL A 761 -34.94 8.10 18.70
N ASN A 762 -35.41 7.56 17.58
CA ASN A 762 -36.80 7.14 17.40
C ASN A 762 -37.20 6.07 18.41
N ASN A 763 -36.27 5.21 18.79
CA ASN A 763 -36.46 4.15 19.77
C ASN A 763 -36.20 4.60 21.23
N GLY A 764 -36.04 5.90 21.49
CA GLY A 764 -35.98 6.50 22.83
C GLY A 764 -34.57 6.84 23.34
N LEU A 765 -33.53 6.74 22.54
CA LEU A 765 -32.19 7.21 22.91
C LEU A 765 -32.18 8.75 23.02
N ASP A 766 -31.59 9.30 24.09
CA ASP A 766 -31.24 10.72 24.18
C ASP A 766 -29.98 10.98 23.31
N GLY A 767 -30.18 11.01 21.99
CA GLY A 767 -29.12 11.17 20.99
C GLY A 767 -29.16 12.49 20.27
N ARG A 768 -27.98 13.01 19.93
CA ARG A 768 -27.79 14.25 19.16
C ARG A 768 -26.74 14.08 18.11
N ILE A 769 -26.93 14.70 16.96
CA ILE A 769 -26.03 14.73 15.84
C ILE A 769 -25.44 16.12 15.70
N VAL A 770 -24.13 16.25 15.75
CA VAL A 770 -23.44 17.53 15.61
C VAL A 770 -22.62 17.48 14.32
N ARG A 771 -23.11 18.16 13.29
CA ARG A 771 -22.41 18.31 12.01
C ARG A 771 -21.41 19.45 12.13
N VAL A 772 -20.12 19.14 12.12
CA VAL A 772 -19.04 20.12 12.23
C VAL A 772 -18.57 20.58 10.85
N GLY A 773 -18.12 21.85 10.78
CA GLY A 773 -17.50 22.42 9.57
C GLY A 773 -16.05 22.02 9.41
N ASN A 774 -15.33 22.71 8.50
CA ASN A 774 -13.90 22.47 8.27
C ASN A 774 -13.09 22.89 9.49
N LEU A 775 -12.59 21.90 10.25
CA LEU A 775 -11.79 22.14 11.44
C LEU A 775 -10.45 22.77 11.08
N THR A 776 -10.19 23.94 11.65
CA THR A 776 -8.97 24.70 11.47
C THR A 776 -8.23 24.84 12.81
N SER A 777 -7.05 25.47 12.76
CA SER A 777 -6.25 25.79 13.96
C SER A 777 -7.10 26.52 15.03
N PRO A 778 -6.75 26.42 16.31
CA PRO A 778 -7.46 27.15 17.35
C PRO A 778 -7.33 28.67 17.16
N TYR A 779 -8.35 29.42 17.60
CA TYR A 779 -8.39 30.88 17.46
C TYR A 779 -7.30 31.59 18.28
N ASN A 780 -6.89 31.01 19.40
CA ASN A 780 -5.97 31.62 20.38
C ASN A 780 -4.50 31.72 19.95
N GLY A 781 -4.17 31.40 18.69
CA GLY A 781 -2.84 31.53 18.12
C GLY A 781 -1.86 30.37 18.41
N ARG A 782 -2.32 29.29 19.01
CA ARG A 782 -1.56 28.04 19.11
C ARG A 782 -1.77 27.23 17.81
N TRP A 783 -1.09 27.64 16.74
CA TRP A 783 -1.34 27.19 15.36
C TRP A 783 -0.99 25.72 15.07
N HIS A 784 -0.45 24.97 16.03
CA HIS A 784 0.02 23.62 15.76
C HIS A 784 -1.14 22.68 15.39
N MET A 785 -0.95 21.94 14.31
CA MET A 785 -1.81 20.88 13.82
C MET A 785 -0.93 19.76 13.30
N ARG A 786 -0.93 18.60 13.97
CA ARG A 786 -0.03 17.47 13.67
C ARG A 786 -0.15 16.99 12.23
N ASN A 787 -1.37 16.91 11.73
CA ASN A 787 -1.69 16.43 10.38
C ASN A 787 -1.92 17.55 9.36
N ILE A 788 -1.31 18.73 9.56
CA ILE A 788 -1.54 19.90 8.71
C ILE A 788 -1.18 19.64 7.24
N LYS A 789 -0.14 18.83 6.98
CA LYS A 789 0.31 18.45 5.64
C LYS A 789 -0.57 17.39 4.95
N THR A 790 -1.42 16.69 5.69
CA THR A 790 -2.38 15.71 5.17
C THR A 790 -3.83 16.19 5.29
N ASN A 791 -4.06 17.31 5.98
CA ASN A 791 -5.36 17.92 6.07
C ASN A 791 -5.71 18.64 4.77
N ARG A 792 -6.72 18.15 4.05
CA ARG A 792 -7.09 18.65 2.70
C ARG A 792 -7.34 20.15 2.67
N PHE A 793 -8.05 20.72 3.66
CA PHE A 793 -8.26 22.16 3.72
C PHE A 793 -6.93 22.92 3.77
N SER A 794 -5.99 22.47 4.59
CA SER A 794 -4.67 23.12 4.72
C SER A 794 -3.82 22.98 3.46
N MET A 795 -3.90 21.84 2.78
CA MET A 795 -3.22 21.61 1.48
C MET A 795 -3.77 22.55 0.41
N VAL A 796 -5.08 22.56 0.21
CA VAL A 796 -5.75 23.46 -0.76
C VAL A 796 -5.40 24.93 -0.48
N MET A 797 -5.43 25.34 0.77
CA MET A 797 -5.10 26.72 1.15
C MET A 797 -3.61 27.03 0.90
N ASN A 798 -2.70 26.11 1.17
CA ASN A 798 -1.29 26.28 0.86
C ASN A 798 -1.05 26.52 -0.63
N ASP A 799 -1.66 25.73 -1.49
CA ASP A 799 -1.49 25.83 -2.93
C ASP A 799 -2.15 27.10 -3.49
N LEU A 800 -3.38 27.41 -3.09
CA LEU A 800 -4.03 28.68 -3.44
C LEU A 800 -3.21 29.90 -3.01
N LEU A 801 -2.52 29.82 -1.89
CA LEU A 801 -1.63 30.89 -1.42
C LEU A 801 -0.39 31.08 -2.31
N GLN A 802 -0.04 30.14 -3.18
CA GLN A 802 1.06 30.26 -4.14
C GLN A 802 0.61 30.93 -5.44
N LEU A 803 -0.67 30.80 -5.83
CA LEU A 803 -1.21 31.31 -7.10
C LEU A 803 -1.52 32.80 -7.03
N ASP A 804 -1.31 33.52 -8.13
CA ASP A 804 -1.64 34.94 -8.27
C ASP A 804 -2.91 35.19 -9.09
N CYS A 805 -3.56 34.12 -9.53
CA CYS A 805 -4.84 34.14 -10.23
C CYS A 805 -5.78 33.07 -9.67
N ILE A 806 -7.06 33.16 -9.98
CA ILE A 806 -8.07 32.18 -9.56
C ILE A 806 -9.16 32.07 -10.64
N GLY A 807 -9.70 30.86 -10.82
CA GLY A 807 -10.82 30.62 -11.71
C GLY A 807 -12.11 31.30 -11.23
N VAL A 808 -12.94 31.71 -12.18
CA VAL A 808 -14.19 32.44 -11.90
C VAL A 808 -15.09 31.65 -10.97
N SER A 809 -15.28 30.35 -11.19
CA SER A 809 -16.12 29.48 -10.36
C SER A 809 -15.60 29.35 -8.93
N MET A 810 -14.29 29.27 -8.75
CA MET A 810 -13.68 29.13 -7.42
C MET A 810 -13.61 30.44 -6.65
N ALA A 811 -13.59 31.57 -7.33
CA ALA A 811 -13.42 32.89 -6.71
C ALA A 811 -14.50 33.21 -5.65
N GLU A 812 -15.73 32.85 -5.92
CA GLU A 812 -16.89 33.09 -5.07
C GLU A 812 -17.19 31.98 -4.06
N MET A 813 -16.43 30.86 -4.10
CA MET A 813 -16.61 29.74 -3.16
C MET A 813 -16.37 30.22 -1.72
N PRO A 814 -17.29 29.93 -0.79
CA PRO A 814 -17.16 30.35 0.59
C PRO A 814 -16.15 29.45 1.33
N VAL A 815 -15.19 30.07 2.00
CA VAL A 815 -14.26 29.40 2.91
C VAL A 815 -14.83 29.47 4.33
N ASP A 816 -14.93 28.32 4.99
CA ASP A 816 -15.34 28.16 6.38
C ASP A 816 -14.12 27.94 7.29
N PHE A 817 -14.01 28.73 8.36
CA PHE A 817 -13.00 28.63 9.41
C PHE A 817 -13.64 28.19 10.71
N SER A 818 -13.86 26.88 10.88
CA SER A 818 -14.36 26.31 12.13
C SER A 818 -13.20 26.01 13.07
N PHE A 819 -12.90 26.97 13.99
CA PHE A 819 -11.82 26.83 14.96
C PHE A 819 -12.04 25.62 15.88
N VAL A 820 -11.05 24.74 15.99
CA VAL A 820 -11.16 23.48 16.72
C VAL A 820 -11.49 23.69 18.21
N ASP A 821 -10.87 24.67 18.86
CA ASP A 821 -11.11 25.01 20.26
C ASP A 821 -12.55 25.51 20.50
N THR A 822 -13.09 26.34 19.60
CA THR A 822 -14.47 26.83 19.66
C THR A 822 -15.48 25.74 19.35
N THR A 823 -15.19 24.90 18.32
CA THR A 823 -16.01 23.76 17.97
C THR A 823 -16.12 22.77 19.14
N ALA A 824 -15.01 22.44 19.80
CA ALA A 824 -14.99 21.55 20.95
C ALA A 824 -15.83 22.10 22.12
N ARG A 825 -15.70 23.39 22.48
CA ARG A 825 -16.52 24.02 23.51
C ARG A 825 -17.99 24.00 23.16
N GLN A 826 -18.37 24.28 21.91
CA GLN A 826 -19.78 24.24 21.47
C GLN A 826 -20.35 22.82 21.51
N ILE A 827 -19.60 21.79 21.15
CA ILE A 827 -20.03 20.39 21.30
C ILE A 827 -20.31 20.05 22.77
N VAL A 828 -19.39 20.42 23.65
CA VAL A 828 -19.53 20.21 25.10
C VAL A 828 -20.71 20.99 25.68
N ALA A 829 -20.92 22.21 25.23
CA ALA A 829 -22.07 23.02 25.63
C ALA A 829 -23.41 22.41 25.16
N LEU A 830 -23.48 21.92 23.92
CA LEU A 830 -24.65 21.19 23.39
C LEU A 830 -24.93 19.89 24.16
N ALA A 831 -23.89 19.22 24.64
CA ALA A 831 -24.07 18.04 25.48
C ALA A 831 -24.73 18.35 26.84
N GLN A 832 -24.60 19.58 27.35
CA GLN A 832 -25.14 20.03 28.62
C GLN A 832 -26.54 20.64 28.54
N VAL A 833 -27.05 20.98 27.38
CA VAL A 833 -28.34 21.62 27.21
C VAL A 833 -29.43 20.59 26.93
N ASN A 834 -30.59 20.71 27.61
CA ASN A 834 -31.78 19.96 27.29
C ASN A 834 -32.62 20.72 26.25
N THR A 835 -32.62 20.17 25.02
CA THR A 835 -33.50 20.68 23.95
C THR A 835 -34.14 19.48 23.24
N PRO A 836 -35.30 19.67 22.60
CA PRO A 836 -35.88 18.60 21.77
C PRO A 836 -35.13 18.40 20.46
N GLN A 837 -34.28 19.32 20.06
CA GLN A 837 -33.53 19.30 18.80
C GLN A 837 -32.58 18.11 18.74
N ILE A 838 -32.46 17.52 17.55
CA ILE A 838 -31.60 16.34 17.31
C ILE A 838 -30.33 16.73 16.54
N ILE A 839 -30.45 17.52 15.46
CA ILE A 839 -29.33 17.87 14.57
C ILE A 839 -28.90 19.31 14.80
N TYR A 840 -27.60 19.51 14.86
CA TYR A 840 -26.97 20.83 15.05
C TYR A 840 -25.89 21.04 14.01
N HIS A 841 -25.77 22.25 13.46
CA HIS A 841 -24.73 22.68 12.54
C HIS A 841 -23.69 23.54 13.27
N VAL A 842 -22.61 22.93 13.75
CA VAL A 842 -21.53 23.63 14.48
C VAL A 842 -20.41 23.98 13.49
N LEU A 843 -20.61 25.10 12.82
CA LEU A 843 -19.62 25.67 11.90
C LEU A 843 -19.63 27.20 12.01
N SER A 844 -18.49 27.81 11.60
CA SER A 844 -18.35 29.27 11.67
C SER A 844 -19.38 29.98 10.79
N PRO A 845 -20.12 30.96 11.30
CA PRO A 845 -20.99 31.80 10.47
C PRO A 845 -20.21 32.77 9.58
N ASN A 846 -18.93 32.99 9.89
CA ASN A 846 -18.08 33.92 9.18
C ASN A 846 -17.48 33.22 7.95
N LYS A 847 -18.17 33.30 6.82
CA LYS A 847 -17.71 32.78 5.54
C LYS A 847 -17.09 33.91 4.72
N MET A 848 -16.05 33.61 3.97
CA MET A 848 -15.37 34.57 3.12
C MET A 848 -15.13 33.92 1.74
N PRO A 849 -15.38 34.63 0.61
CA PRO A 849 -15.01 34.13 -0.71
C PRO A 849 -13.51 33.87 -0.81
N VAL A 850 -13.12 32.82 -1.52
CA VAL A 850 -11.69 32.47 -1.70
C VAL A 850 -10.89 33.64 -2.25
N LYS A 851 -11.42 34.36 -3.26
CA LYS A 851 -10.78 35.55 -3.82
C LYS A 851 -10.49 36.59 -2.74
N SER A 852 -11.49 36.94 -1.94
CA SER A 852 -11.34 37.93 -0.86
C SER A 852 -10.33 37.50 0.20
N LEU A 853 -10.27 36.18 0.52
CA LEU A 853 -9.27 35.61 1.40
C LEU A 853 -7.86 35.81 0.83
N LEU A 854 -7.64 35.44 -0.44
CA LEU A 854 -6.35 35.57 -1.08
C LEU A 854 -5.90 37.03 -1.17
N GLU A 855 -6.79 37.96 -1.52
CA GLU A 855 -6.49 39.40 -1.60
C GLU A 855 -6.12 39.97 -0.22
N CYS A 856 -6.84 39.55 0.83
CA CYS A 856 -6.55 39.96 2.20
C CYS A 856 -5.16 39.48 2.65
N VAL A 857 -4.82 38.21 2.41
CA VAL A 857 -3.58 37.60 2.87
C VAL A 857 -2.38 38.05 2.05
N LYS A 858 -2.52 38.15 0.71
CA LYS A 858 -1.45 38.58 -0.18
C LYS A 858 -1.29 40.10 -0.24
N ARG A 859 -2.27 40.85 0.23
CA ARG A 859 -2.32 42.32 0.17
C ARG A 859 -2.18 42.88 -1.24
N LYS A 860 -2.73 42.15 -2.22
CA LYS A 860 -2.76 42.53 -3.63
C LYS A 860 -4.05 42.00 -4.27
N GLU A 861 -4.45 42.59 -5.36
CA GLU A 861 -5.54 42.12 -6.20
C GLU A 861 -5.19 40.79 -6.84
N ILE A 862 -6.14 39.84 -6.87
CA ILE A 862 -6.01 38.51 -7.49
C ILE A 862 -6.72 38.52 -8.85
N GLU A 863 -6.00 38.12 -9.88
CA GLU A 863 -6.51 38.08 -11.25
C GLU A 863 -7.57 36.97 -11.39
N LEU A 864 -8.69 37.31 -12.05
CA LEU A 864 -9.72 36.34 -12.41
C LEU A 864 -9.43 35.84 -13.82
N VAL A 865 -9.33 34.53 -13.95
CA VAL A 865 -9.14 33.84 -15.25
C VAL A 865 -10.32 32.90 -15.51
N SER A 866 -10.51 32.49 -16.78
CA SER A 866 -11.50 31.44 -17.06
C SER A 866 -11.14 30.13 -16.34
N ASP A 867 -12.12 29.31 -16.03
CA ASP A 867 -11.87 28.04 -15.34
C ASP A 867 -10.99 27.08 -16.18
N GLU A 868 -11.09 27.14 -17.51
CA GLU A 868 -10.22 26.39 -18.43
C GLU A 868 -8.76 26.86 -18.30
N SER A 869 -8.52 28.18 -18.35
CA SER A 869 -7.17 28.74 -18.17
C SER A 869 -6.63 28.46 -16.76
N PHE A 870 -7.49 28.46 -15.76
CA PHE A 870 -7.09 28.15 -14.39
C PHE A 870 -6.67 26.68 -14.26
N ASN A 871 -7.43 25.74 -14.83
CA ASN A 871 -7.07 24.32 -14.85
C ASN A 871 -5.73 24.07 -15.57
N GLU A 872 -5.47 24.75 -16.69
CA GLU A 872 -4.16 24.68 -17.35
C GLU A 872 -3.01 25.18 -16.46
N ILE A 873 -3.25 26.20 -15.65
CA ILE A 873 -2.25 26.72 -14.69
C ILE A 873 -2.01 25.71 -13.58
N LEU A 874 -3.08 25.11 -13.06
CA LEU A 874 -3.00 24.09 -12.01
C LEU A 874 -2.22 22.85 -12.48
N GLN A 875 -2.46 22.40 -13.72
CA GLN A 875 -1.73 21.28 -14.33
C GLN A 875 -0.24 21.58 -14.50
N LYS A 876 0.08 22.80 -15.00
CA LYS A 876 1.48 23.21 -15.19
C LYS A 876 2.27 23.40 -13.89
N GLN A 877 1.58 23.61 -12.77
CA GLN A 877 2.19 23.83 -11.44
C GLN A 877 2.02 22.63 -10.51
N ASP A 878 1.52 21.51 -11.03
CA ASP A 878 1.29 20.27 -10.25
C ASP A 878 0.32 20.43 -9.05
N MET A 879 -0.63 21.37 -9.18
CA MET A 879 -1.61 21.71 -8.14
C MET A 879 -3.03 21.21 -8.48
N TYR A 880 -3.19 20.53 -9.61
CA TYR A 880 -4.51 20.09 -10.08
C TYR A 880 -5.14 19.05 -9.14
N GLU A 881 -4.34 18.15 -8.56
CA GLU A 881 -4.85 17.15 -7.60
C GLU A 881 -5.38 17.78 -6.32
N THR A 882 -4.77 18.85 -5.86
CA THR A 882 -5.17 19.52 -4.61
C THR A 882 -6.33 20.46 -4.82
N ILE A 883 -6.26 21.31 -5.83
CA ILE A 883 -7.23 22.40 -6.06
C ILE A 883 -8.31 21.99 -7.07
N GLY A 884 -7.95 21.31 -8.15
CA GLY A 884 -8.87 20.93 -9.23
C GLY A 884 -10.01 20.01 -8.76
N LEU A 885 -9.71 19.10 -7.83
CA LEU A 885 -10.71 18.23 -7.19
C LEU A 885 -11.64 18.97 -6.19
N THR A 886 -11.35 20.24 -5.87
CA THR A 886 -12.22 21.11 -5.08
C THR A 886 -13.04 22.07 -5.94
N SER A 887 -12.72 22.18 -7.25
CA SER A 887 -13.60 22.84 -8.20
C SER A 887 -14.90 22.03 -8.28
N VAL A 888 -16.02 22.70 -8.06
CA VAL A 888 -17.36 22.10 -8.22
C VAL A 888 -17.44 21.56 -9.64
N ASP A 889 -17.67 20.26 -9.77
CA ASP A 889 -17.91 19.65 -11.07
C ASP A 889 -19.00 20.45 -11.78
N ARG A 890 -18.93 20.65 -13.11
CA ARG A 890 -19.92 21.44 -13.84
C ARG A 890 -21.37 20.99 -13.62
N GLU A 891 -21.55 19.78 -13.09
CA GLU A 891 -22.84 19.15 -12.77
C GLU A 891 -23.25 19.30 -11.30
N GLN A 892 -22.44 19.95 -10.45
CA GLN A 892 -22.71 20.07 -9.01
C GLN A 892 -22.80 21.53 -8.57
N GLN A 893 -23.54 21.78 -7.50
CA GLN A 893 -23.61 23.06 -6.83
C GLN A 893 -23.49 22.92 -5.32
N LEU A 894 -23.00 23.98 -4.66
CA LEU A 894 -22.85 24.01 -3.20
C LEU A 894 -24.13 24.45 -2.53
N ALA A 895 -24.55 23.74 -1.48
CA ALA A 895 -25.66 24.14 -0.65
C ALA A 895 -25.35 25.38 0.18
N MET A 896 -26.35 26.23 0.36
CA MET A 896 -26.36 27.21 1.43
C MET A 896 -26.67 26.51 2.77
N ILE A 897 -25.66 26.39 3.61
CA ILE A 897 -25.84 25.76 4.94
C ILE A 897 -26.48 26.73 5.90
N ASP A 898 -27.67 26.40 6.38
CA ASP A 898 -28.38 27.14 7.43
C ASP A 898 -27.93 26.67 8.82
N THR A 899 -27.52 27.60 9.67
CA THR A 899 -27.03 27.37 11.04
C THR A 899 -27.87 28.15 12.05
N THR A 900 -29.03 28.66 11.64
CA THR A 900 -29.80 29.61 12.40
C THR A 900 -30.18 29.09 13.77
N LEU A 901 -30.63 27.85 13.88
CA LEU A 901 -31.05 27.27 15.15
C LEU A 901 -29.86 27.07 16.11
N THR A 902 -28.78 26.48 15.63
CA THR A 902 -27.57 26.24 16.44
C THR A 902 -27.00 27.58 16.95
N LEU A 903 -26.90 28.60 16.10
CA LEU A 903 -26.43 29.95 16.51
C LEU A 903 -27.32 30.60 17.55
N LYS A 904 -28.63 30.45 17.44
CA LYS A 904 -29.57 30.96 18.48
C LYS A 904 -29.32 30.28 19.82
N ILE A 905 -29.16 28.94 19.86
CA ILE A 905 -28.87 28.19 21.08
C ILE A 905 -27.51 28.63 21.65
N MET A 906 -26.48 28.73 20.82
CA MET A 906 -25.14 29.14 21.24
C MET A 906 -25.11 30.56 21.82
N ASN A 907 -25.81 31.48 21.18
CA ASN A 907 -25.94 32.84 21.71
C ASN A 907 -26.63 32.86 23.07
N HIS A 908 -27.66 32.04 23.30
CA HIS A 908 -28.34 31.94 24.56
C HIS A 908 -27.44 31.41 25.70
N ILE A 909 -26.61 30.45 25.44
CA ILE A 909 -25.65 29.90 26.41
C ILE A 909 -24.31 30.64 26.43
N SER A 910 -24.20 31.78 25.75
CA SER A 910 -23.02 32.65 25.69
C SER A 910 -21.80 32.08 25.01
N GLU A 911 -21.96 31.00 24.23
CA GLU A 911 -20.91 30.44 23.39
C GLU A 911 -20.94 31.05 21.99
N LYS A 912 -19.98 31.91 21.68
CA LYS A 912 -19.92 32.68 20.42
C LYS A 912 -18.71 32.31 19.58
N TRP A 913 -18.90 32.33 18.28
CA TRP A 913 -17.79 32.27 17.32
C TRP A 913 -16.97 33.56 17.41
N PRO A 914 -15.64 33.44 17.46
CA PRO A 914 -14.76 34.60 17.41
C PRO A 914 -14.80 35.27 16.04
N THR A 915 -14.60 36.60 16.02
CA THR A 915 -14.56 37.36 14.78
C THR A 915 -13.18 37.17 14.10
N ILE A 916 -13.18 36.77 12.84
CA ILE A 916 -11.97 36.64 12.03
C ILE A 916 -11.51 38.02 11.62
N THR A 917 -10.26 38.40 11.98
CA THR A 917 -9.65 39.67 11.57
C THR A 917 -8.64 39.47 10.45
N ASN A 918 -8.42 40.51 9.63
CA ASN A 918 -7.42 40.46 8.58
C ASN A 918 -6.00 40.16 9.14
N ASN A 919 -5.71 40.58 10.34
CA ASN A 919 -4.47 40.33 11.01
C ASN A 919 -4.33 38.85 11.40
N TRP A 920 -5.41 38.23 11.89
CA TRP A 920 -5.44 36.80 12.17
C TRP A 920 -5.22 35.99 10.91
N LEU A 921 -5.94 36.29 9.81
CA LEU A 921 -5.80 35.63 8.51
C LEU A 921 -4.38 35.70 7.97
N TYR A 922 -3.76 36.89 8.06
CA TYR A 922 -2.39 37.09 7.62
C TYR A 922 -1.40 36.18 8.38
N HIS A 923 -1.47 36.15 9.69
CA HIS A 923 -0.58 35.33 10.52
C HIS A 923 -0.83 33.84 10.30
N TRP A 924 -2.08 33.43 10.19
CA TRP A 924 -2.44 32.04 9.88
C TRP A 924 -1.86 31.59 8.53
N ALA A 925 -2.00 32.40 7.48
CA ALA A 925 -1.46 32.06 6.17
C ALA A 925 0.08 32.01 6.16
N GLN A 926 0.76 32.90 6.93
CA GLN A 926 2.21 32.80 7.09
C GLN A 926 2.64 31.53 7.79
N TYR A 927 1.87 31.08 8.77
CA TYR A 927 2.09 29.81 9.43
C TYR A 927 1.94 28.61 8.46
N ILE A 928 0.85 28.53 7.69
CA ILE A 928 0.64 27.51 6.66
C ILE A 928 1.86 27.45 5.73
N LYS A 929 2.23 28.57 5.12
CA LYS A 929 3.41 28.65 4.22
C LYS A 929 4.71 28.17 4.90
N THR A 930 4.92 28.49 6.16
CA THR A 930 6.15 28.11 6.87
C THR A 930 6.23 26.60 7.09
N ILE A 931 5.09 25.94 7.33
CA ILE A 931 5.05 24.48 7.56
C ILE A 931 5.21 23.69 6.26
N PHE A 932 4.56 24.13 5.19
CA PHE A 932 4.65 23.44 3.90
C PHE A 932 6.01 23.67 3.19
N ASN A 933 6.72 24.76 3.52
CA ASN A 933 8.09 25.04 2.99
C ASN A 933 9.20 24.39 3.83
N LYS A 934 8.88 23.73 4.94
CA LYS A 934 9.81 22.91 5.73
C LYS A 934 9.67 21.43 5.39
#